data_04360410bc3219b031df33bb4d6723d2
#
_entry.id   04360410bc3219b031df33bb4d6723d2
#
_cell.length_a   1.000
_cell.length_b   1.000
_cell.length_c   1.000
_cell.angle_alpha   90.00
_cell.angle_beta   90.00
_cell.angle_gamma   90.00
#
_symmetry.space_group_name_H-M   'P 1'
#
loop_
_entity.id
_entity.type
_entity.pdbx_description
1 polymer ?
#
loop_
_entity_poly.entity_id
_entity_poly.type
_entity_poly.pdbx_seq_one_letter_code
_entity_poly.pdbx_strand_id
1 'polypeptide(L)'
;MKAVRATAAIHIDGVLEEADWNRAPVADGFMESYPNVNSKPPDRTEVRVLYDDNALYVGVRMFDSQPKLIAAQLARRDATGIYSDWLHLMVGTYYDHRTAYRFSVNPLGVKKDVLEYNDNNEDVNWDAVWDVATHVDSLGWVAEYRIPFSQLRFSSAEPVGGRIWDVQIMRDIARRNERDSWAPWTQQSPGFVSSFGELTGVDSIPAPRRLEVLPYVSAGLTRAPGSSADPFFRSNDTKFAAGADVKYGFSNGLTLTATVNPDFGQVEVDPAVVNLTAFETFFPEKRPFFLEGSDIFAFGTVQRNNDYNSQYYFYSRRIGRAPQGIVSGANVAYVDAPSQSTILGAAKVTGKTAGWTVGLLDALTNEEDADVMTTSGVRATRPVEPRTNYLVGRVRRDFRAGNTVIGAMVSSVDRSLGDSALASTLRGRATVGGLDFEHAWANRAWVVSGYASASQVTGTAQAIAATQRSSARYYQQPDAKYLHFDPSLTSLTGHMSEIALAKRGTWYASVALKDVSPGFEMNDIGFQSRVDYRSASTGFGYQSSDAGKIFRSRYLGGGTTSAWNYDGTSIFQSPYVSTGATFSNMWGISLFTADNPTHYDNRLTRGGPLMLIPRSWSVDLSGNSDTRRLVTVSPSLSLFGDGSGATERTVSLSLDMRPTSFIHVNVGPSFDVVHGTGQYVRAVSDSLATITFGRRYVFANLSQSTLAMDTRLDWTFTSELTLQLYAQPFISTGKYSSFKQLRAPRSYTFDEYGRDVGTITRTASGYTIDPDGTGAAPSFAIGDPNFNIRSLHGDAVLRWEYRPGSTLFFVWQQQRDGFEPIGDFSLARDAGAIFRAQPTNVFLVKVAYWMGR
;
A
#
# COMPACT_ATOMS: atom_id res chain seq x y z
N MET A 1 -15.23 -32.95 -3.14
CA MET A 1 -16.48 -32.75 -3.93
C MET A 1 -16.34 -33.39 -5.30
N LYS A 2 -17.46 -33.67 -5.99
CA LYS A 2 -17.43 -34.21 -7.34
C LYS A 2 -18.34 -33.38 -8.27
N ALA A 3 -17.78 -32.86 -9.34
CA ALA A 3 -18.55 -32.19 -10.40
C ALA A 3 -19.16 -33.22 -11.38
N VAL A 4 -20.30 -32.85 -11.97
CA VAL A 4 -21.02 -33.63 -12.97
C VAL A 4 -21.25 -32.80 -14.22
N ARG A 5 -21.04 -33.37 -15.38
CA ARG A 5 -21.27 -32.65 -16.65
C ARG A 5 -22.77 -32.40 -16.86
N ALA A 6 -23.13 -31.14 -17.07
CA ALA A 6 -24.50 -30.73 -17.42
C ALA A 6 -24.90 -31.28 -18.78
N THR A 7 -26.15 -31.69 -18.93
CA THR A 7 -26.72 -32.21 -20.17
C THR A 7 -27.66 -31.19 -20.85
N ALA A 8 -28.08 -30.16 -20.13
CA ALA A 8 -28.89 -29.05 -20.62
C ALA A 8 -28.28 -27.71 -20.20
N ALA A 9 -28.76 -26.64 -20.80
CA ALA A 9 -28.36 -25.30 -20.41
C ALA A 9 -28.82 -24.99 -18.95
N ILE A 10 -27.94 -24.44 -18.13
CA ILE A 10 -28.25 -23.96 -16.79
C ILE A 10 -28.56 -22.46 -16.87
N HIS A 11 -29.70 -22.05 -16.34
CA HIS A 11 -30.13 -20.67 -16.26
C HIS A 11 -29.79 -20.10 -14.88
N ILE A 12 -29.07 -19.00 -14.85
CA ILE A 12 -28.66 -18.39 -13.59
C ILE A 12 -29.76 -17.43 -13.13
N ASP A 13 -30.69 -17.96 -12.35
CA ASP A 13 -31.85 -17.21 -11.83
C ASP A 13 -31.98 -17.26 -10.27
N GLY A 14 -31.10 -18.03 -9.63
CA GLY A 14 -31.06 -18.23 -8.18
C GLY A 14 -32.02 -19.32 -7.68
N VAL A 15 -32.50 -20.17 -8.57
CA VAL A 15 -33.38 -21.30 -8.24
C VAL A 15 -32.79 -22.58 -8.82
N LEU A 16 -32.59 -23.62 -8.01
CA LEU A 16 -31.97 -24.88 -8.44
C LEU A 16 -33.03 -25.86 -8.92
N GLU A 17 -33.77 -25.52 -10.01
CA GLU A 17 -34.87 -26.32 -10.52
C GLU A 17 -34.50 -27.25 -11.71
N GLU A 18 -33.39 -26.97 -12.39
CA GLU A 18 -32.97 -27.81 -13.50
C GLU A 18 -32.67 -29.25 -13.07
N ALA A 19 -33.11 -30.21 -13.87
CA ALA A 19 -32.95 -31.64 -13.57
C ALA A 19 -31.50 -32.05 -13.33
N ASP A 20 -30.55 -31.34 -13.94
CA ASP A 20 -29.13 -31.64 -13.80
C ASP A 20 -28.61 -31.38 -12.36
N TRP A 21 -29.19 -30.43 -11.62
CA TRP A 21 -28.86 -30.24 -10.20
C TRP A 21 -29.12 -31.50 -9.36
N ASN A 22 -30.17 -32.26 -9.68
CA ASN A 22 -30.49 -33.48 -8.97
C ASN A 22 -29.51 -34.64 -9.28
N ARG A 23 -28.72 -34.55 -10.36
CA ARG A 23 -27.71 -35.55 -10.75
C ARG A 23 -26.40 -35.32 -10.01
N ALA A 24 -26.13 -34.09 -9.54
CA ALA A 24 -24.91 -33.76 -8.84
C ALA A 24 -24.97 -34.24 -7.37
N PRO A 25 -23.93 -34.91 -6.88
CA PRO A 25 -23.83 -35.28 -5.47
C PRO A 25 -23.86 -34.06 -4.58
N VAL A 26 -24.60 -34.16 -3.48
CA VAL A 26 -24.64 -33.10 -2.46
C VAL A 26 -23.38 -33.18 -1.60
N ALA A 27 -22.70 -32.05 -1.42
CA ALA A 27 -21.67 -31.88 -0.43
C ALA A 27 -22.23 -31.01 0.71
N ASP A 28 -22.25 -31.54 1.94
CA ASP A 28 -22.89 -30.90 3.10
C ASP A 28 -22.06 -30.93 4.39
N GLY A 29 -20.98 -31.63 4.48
CA GLY A 29 -20.19 -31.84 5.70
C GLY A 29 -19.50 -30.59 6.27
N PHE A 30 -20.21 -29.44 6.38
CA PHE A 30 -19.66 -28.19 6.92
C PHE A 30 -19.38 -28.28 8.42
N MET A 31 -18.31 -27.58 8.84
CA MET A 31 -17.93 -27.42 10.26
C MET A 31 -17.73 -25.94 10.57
N GLU A 32 -18.06 -25.49 11.78
CA GLU A 32 -17.77 -24.14 12.24
C GLU A 32 -16.26 -23.92 12.34
N SER A 33 -15.78 -22.89 11.65
CA SER A 33 -14.40 -22.38 11.77
C SER A 33 -14.25 -21.46 12.98
N TYR A 34 -15.29 -20.72 13.29
CA TYR A 34 -15.49 -19.94 14.50
C TYR A 34 -16.97 -19.57 14.66
N PRO A 35 -17.53 -19.32 15.87
CA PRO A 35 -16.84 -19.28 17.17
C PRO A 35 -16.55 -20.64 17.78
N ASN A 36 -17.32 -21.69 17.45
CA ASN A 36 -17.24 -22.98 18.09
C ASN A 36 -16.45 -23.95 17.20
N VAL A 37 -15.14 -23.78 17.21
CA VAL A 37 -14.21 -24.48 16.31
C VAL A 37 -14.49 -25.98 16.23
N ASN A 38 -14.60 -26.49 14.98
CA ASN A 38 -14.89 -27.91 14.67
C ASN A 38 -16.24 -28.44 15.20
N SER A 39 -17.18 -27.56 15.53
CA SER A 39 -18.55 -28.00 15.85
C SER A 39 -19.40 -28.10 14.57
N LYS A 40 -20.51 -28.85 14.66
CA LYS A 40 -21.49 -28.91 13.58
C LYS A 40 -22.31 -27.60 13.55
N PRO A 41 -22.40 -26.92 12.40
CA PRO A 41 -23.24 -25.72 12.27
C PRO A 41 -24.71 -26.01 12.60
N PRO A 42 -25.42 -25.08 13.26
CA PRO A 42 -26.85 -25.23 13.54
C PRO A 42 -27.72 -25.18 12.28
N ASP A 43 -27.28 -24.46 11.25
CA ASP A 43 -27.99 -24.34 9.97
C ASP A 43 -27.19 -25.01 8.85
N ARG A 44 -27.87 -25.90 8.10
CA ARG A 44 -27.25 -26.72 7.06
C ARG A 44 -26.92 -25.90 5.80
N THR A 45 -25.85 -26.29 5.12
CA THR A 45 -25.47 -25.80 3.78
C THR A 45 -25.31 -27.01 2.86
N GLU A 46 -25.89 -26.96 1.66
CA GLU A 46 -25.79 -27.96 0.62
C GLU A 46 -25.19 -27.38 -0.65
N VAL A 47 -24.22 -28.07 -1.22
CA VAL A 47 -23.49 -27.63 -2.42
C VAL A 47 -23.60 -28.70 -3.49
N ARG A 48 -23.85 -28.26 -4.73
CA ARG A 48 -23.84 -29.09 -5.94
C ARG A 48 -22.97 -28.43 -6.99
N VAL A 49 -22.22 -29.21 -7.75
CA VAL A 49 -21.30 -28.72 -8.75
C VAL A 49 -21.58 -29.37 -10.09
N LEU A 50 -21.85 -28.53 -11.08
CA LEU A 50 -22.00 -28.92 -12.47
C LEU A 50 -20.95 -28.24 -13.37
N TYR A 51 -20.72 -28.70 -14.58
CA TYR A 51 -19.87 -28.01 -15.55
C TYR A 51 -20.32 -28.38 -16.97
N ASP A 52 -19.99 -27.52 -17.93
CA ASP A 52 -20.09 -27.76 -19.35
C ASP A 52 -18.73 -27.50 -20.05
N ASP A 53 -18.72 -27.23 -21.37
CA ASP A 53 -17.48 -26.88 -22.08
C ASP A 53 -17.00 -25.46 -21.82
N ASN A 54 -17.83 -24.59 -21.23
CA ASN A 54 -17.60 -23.16 -21.13
C ASN A 54 -17.44 -22.67 -19.69
N ALA A 55 -18.10 -23.32 -18.72
CA ALA A 55 -18.20 -22.81 -17.36
C ALA A 55 -18.31 -23.92 -16.29
N LEU A 56 -17.92 -23.55 -15.08
CA LEU A 56 -18.25 -24.23 -13.83
C LEU A 56 -19.53 -23.60 -13.28
N TYR A 57 -20.49 -24.42 -12.88
CA TYR A 57 -21.72 -24.02 -12.21
C TYR A 57 -21.74 -24.54 -10.79
N VAL A 58 -22.06 -23.70 -9.81
CA VAL A 58 -22.14 -24.09 -8.41
C VAL A 58 -23.44 -23.60 -7.82
N GLY A 59 -24.30 -24.54 -7.46
CA GLY A 59 -25.56 -24.28 -6.77
C GLY A 59 -25.41 -24.52 -5.28
N VAL A 60 -25.71 -23.50 -4.44
CA VAL A 60 -25.59 -23.60 -3.00
C VAL A 60 -26.89 -23.21 -2.34
N ARG A 61 -27.44 -24.13 -1.53
CA ARG A 61 -28.60 -23.91 -0.68
C ARG A 61 -28.13 -23.73 0.77
N MET A 62 -28.36 -22.55 1.32
CA MET A 62 -28.02 -22.20 2.70
C MET A 62 -29.32 -22.12 3.51
N PHE A 63 -29.59 -23.17 4.30
CA PHE A 63 -30.73 -23.14 5.22
C PHE A 63 -30.48 -22.16 6.33
N ASP A 64 -31.53 -21.55 6.83
CA ASP A 64 -31.47 -20.62 7.95
C ASP A 64 -32.73 -20.76 8.80
N SER A 65 -32.55 -21.00 10.08
CA SER A 65 -33.64 -21.14 11.05
C SER A 65 -34.40 -19.83 11.30
N GLN A 66 -33.81 -18.69 10.89
CA GLN A 66 -34.38 -17.35 11.05
C GLN A 66 -34.22 -16.51 9.77
N PRO A 67 -34.84 -16.87 8.61
CA PRO A 67 -34.56 -16.25 7.32
C PRO A 67 -34.80 -14.73 7.29
N LYS A 68 -35.72 -14.23 8.10
CA LYS A 68 -36.01 -12.79 8.22
C LYS A 68 -34.87 -11.98 8.85
N LEU A 69 -33.89 -12.64 9.47
CA LEU A 69 -32.74 -12.01 10.12
C LEU A 69 -31.42 -12.19 9.31
N ILE A 70 -31.53 -12.71 8.09
CA ILE A 70 -30.41 -12.74 7.14
C ILE A 70 -29.90 -11.32 6.94
N ALA A 71 -28.61 -11.11 7.23
CA ALA A 71 -27.99 -9.80 7.04
C ALA A 71 -27.67 -9.59 5.56
N ALA A 72 -28.14 -8.47 5.01
CA ALA A 72 -27.96 -8.15 3.60
C ALA A 72 -27.73 -6.65 3.43
N GLN A 73 -26.58 -6.28 2.88
CA GLN A 73 -26.23 -4.89 2.56
C GLN A 73 -25.96 -4.79 1.06
N LEU A 74 -26.58 -3.83 0.39
CA LEU A 74 -26.30 -3.50 -1.00
C LEU A 74 -25.02 -2.66 -1.06
N ALA A 75 -24.09 -3.03 -1.92
CA ALA A 75 -22.85 -2.32 -2.13
C ALA A 75 -22.39 -2.48 -3.58
N ARG A 76 -21.42 -1.69 -3.99
CA ARG A 76 -20.71 -1.95 -5.24
C ARG A 76 -19.95 -3.28 -5.16
N ARG A 77 -19.65 -3.86 -6.30
CA ARG A 77 -18.69 -4.97 -6.41
C ARG A 77 -17.38 -4.61 -5.70
N ASP A 78 -16.78 -5.58 -5.02
CA ASP A 78 -15.49 -5.53 -4.29
C ASP A 78 -15.45 -4.52 -3.13
N ALA A 79 -16.60 -4.02 -2.69
CA ALA A 79 -16.66 -3.16 -1.51
C ALA A 79 -16.18 -3.92 -0.25
N THR A 80 -15.45 -3.23 0.61
CA THR A 80 -14.96 -3.73 1.89
C THR A 80 -15.81 -3.19 3.05
N GLY A 81 -15.74 -3.85 4.23
CA GLY A 81 -16.47 -3.39 5.41
C GLY A 81 -17.98 -3.62 5.38
N ILE A 82 -18.47 -4.49 4.50
CA ILE A 82 -19.90 -4.77 4.31
C ILE A 82 -20.40 -5.70 5.40
N TYR A 83 -21.43 -5.27 6.13
CA TYR A 83 -22.14 -6.10 7.08
C TYR A 83 -23.23 -6.91 6.38
N SER A 84 -22.91 -8.13 6.03
CA SER A 84 -23.82 -9.03 5.32
C SER A 84 -23.46 -10.48 5.61
N ASP A 85 -24.40 -11.39 5.41
CA ASP A 85 -24.08 -12.80 5.23
C ASP A 85 -23.33 -12.95 3.90
N TRP A 86 -22.39 -13.89 3.83
CA TRP A 86 -21.60 -14.12 2.64
C TRP A 86 -21.45 -15.62 2.35
N LEU A 87 -21.41 -15.93 1.07
CA LEU A 87 -20.96 -17.20 0.57
C LEU A 87 -19.66 -17.00 -0.22
N HIS A 88 -18.64 -17.76 0.10
CA HIS A 88 -17.35 -17.74 -0.55
C HIS A 88 -17.10 -19.09 -1.22
N LEU A 89 -16.95 -19.08 -2.51
CA LEU A 89 -16.50 -20.21 -3.30
C LEU A 89 -15.04 -19.97 -3.72
N MET A 90 -14.14 -20.89 -3.40
CA MET A 90 -12.73 -20.82 -3.73
C MET A 90 -12.32 -22.02 -4.57
N VAL A 91 -11.64 -21.78 -5.69
CA VAL A 91 -11.22 -22.83 -6.62
C VAL A 91 -9.76 -22.65 -6.99
N GLY A 92 -8.92 -23.61 -6.60
CA GLY A 92 -7.47 -23.64 -6.92
C GLY A 92 -7.22 -24.55 -8.11
N THR A 93 -7.19 -23.98 -9.29
CA THR A 93 -7.11 -24.73 -10.56
C THR A 93 -5.73 -25.28 -10.88
N TYR A 94 -4.69 -24.79 -10.21
CA TYR A 94 -3.32 -25.29 -10.36
C TYR A 94 -3.01 -26.52 -9.49
N TYR A 95 -3.84 -26.80 -8.50
CA TYR A 95 -3.64 -27.85 -7.48
C TYR A 95 -2.24 -27.75 -6.85
N ASP A 96 -1.88 -26.52 -6.51
CA ASP A 96 -0.57 -26.18 -5.93
C ASP A 96 -0.60 -25.94 -4.43
N HIS A 97 -1.82 -25.97 -3.84
CA HIS A 97 -2.09 -25.72 -2.41
C HIS A 97 -1.59 -24.34 -1.93
N ARG A 98 -1.51 -23.37 -2.86
CA ARG A 98 -1.02 -22.02 -2.59
C ARG A 98 -1.84 -20.92 -3.27
N THR A 99 -2.55 -21.28 -4.36
CA THR A 99 -3.26 -20.31 -5.22
C THR A 99 -4.69 -20.76 -5.45
N ALA A 100 -5.66 -19.87 -5.22
CA ALA A 100 -7.06 -20.10 -5.51
C ALA A 100 -7.77 -18.82 -5.94
N TYR A 101 -8.83 -18.97 -6.73
CA TYR A 101 -9.75 -17.89 -7.11
C TYR A 101 -10.95 -17.92 -6.20
N ARG A 102 -11.23 -16.81 -5.48
CA ARG A 102 -12.38 -16.68 -4.60
C ARG A 102 -13.46 -15.86 -5.27
N PHE A 103 -14.68 -16.41 -5.34
CA PHE A 103 -15.90 -15.78 -5.82
C PHE A 103 -16.87 -15.68 -4.65
N SER A 104 -17.14 -14.48 -4.20
CA SER A 104 -18.00 -14.26 -3.04
C SER A 104 -19.27 -13.54 -3.45
N VAL A 105 -20.40 -13.93 -2.86
CA VAL A 105 -21.68 -13.28 -3.06
C VAL A 105 -22.43 -13.13 -1.74
N ASN A 106 -23.19 -12.06 -1.62
CA ASN A 106 -24.13 -11.86 -0.51
C ASN A 106 -25.58 -12.10 -0.95
N PRO A 107 -26.55 -12.12 -0.03
CA PRO A 107 -27.97 -12.38 -0.37
C PRO A 107 -28.62 -11.37 -1.34
N LEU A 108 -28.02 -10.19 -1.54
CA LEU A 108 -28.48 -9.19 -2.52
C LEU A 108 -27.71 -9.24 -3.85
N GLY A 109 -26.92 -10.32 -4.10
CA GLY A 109 -26.17 -10.47 -5.35
C GLY A 109 -24.93 -9.58 -5.46
N VAL A 110 -24.48 -8.94 -4.39
CA VAL A 110 -23.22 -8.18 -4.38
C VAL A 110 -22.06 -9.14 -4.54
N LYS A 111 -21.26 -8.93 -5.57
CA LYS A 111 -20.10 -9.77 -5.92
C LYS A 111 -18.82 -9.23 -5.31
N LYS A 112 -17.90 -10.14 -4.96
CA LYS A 112 -16.52 -9.82 -4.61
C LYS A 112 -15.59 -10.91 -5.15
N ASP A 113 -14.51 -10.48 -5.78
CA ASP A 113 -13.49 -11.36 -6.33
C ASP A 113 -12.17 -11.20 -5.59
N VAL A 114 -11.44 -12.28 -5.41
CA VAL A 114 -10.12 -12.26 -4.77
C VAL A 114 -9.25 -13.37 -5.33
N LEU A 115 -7.98 -13.09 -5.55
CA LEU A 115 -6.96 -14.09 -5.79
C LEU A 115 -6.27 -14.44 -4.48
N GLU A 116 -6.41 -15.68 -4.03
CA GLU A 116 -5.61 -16.23 -2.94
C GLU A 116 -4.24 -16.61 -3.47
N TYR A 117 -3.15 -16.18 -2.82
CA TYR A 117 -1.80 -16.49 -3.25
C TYR A 117 -0.84 -16.72 -2.08
N ASN A 118 0.27 -17.42 -2.32
CA ASN A 118 1.25 -17.78 -1.31
C ASN A 118 0.65 -18.41 -0.06
N ASP A 119 -0.47 -19.13 -0.22
CA ASP A 119 -1.21 -19.86 0.81
C ASP A 119 -2.06 -19.00 1.76
N ASN A 120 -1.58 -17.82 2.18
CA ASN A 120 -2.24 -17.02 3.22
C ASN A 120 -2.45 -15.54 2.82
N ASN A 121 -2.19 -15.17 1.59
CA ASN A 121 -2.31 -13.79 1.14
C ASN A 121 -3.48 -13.64 0.16
N GLU A 122 -4.06 -12.45 0.15
CA GLU A 122 -5.18 -12.06 -0.72
C GLU A 122 -4.78 -10.92 -1.64
N ASP A 123 -5.10 -11.01 -2.94
CA ASP A 123 -5.11 -9.89 -3.88
C ASP A 123 -6.57 -9.54 -4.20
N VAL A 124 -7.07 -8.48 -3.59
CA VAL A 124 -8.45 -7.97 -3.75
C VAL A 124 -8.63 -7.16 -5.05
N ASN A 125 -7.57 -6.95 -5.81
CA ASN A 125 -7.60 -6.20 -7.06
C ASN A 125 -7.75 -7.12 -8.28
N TRP A 126 -7.75 -8.45 -8.07
CA TRP A 126 -8.06 -9.39 -9.13
C TRP A 126 -9.55 -9.31 -9.47
N ASP A 127 -9.85 -9.13 -10.74
CA ASP A 127 -11.21 -8.89 -11.24
C ASP A 127 -11.55 -9.91 -12.35
N ALA A 128 -12.70 -10.57 -12.22
CA ALA A 128 -13.20 -11.59 -13.17
C ALA A 128 -14.60 -11.24 -13.69
N VAL A 129 -14.94 -11.69 -14.86
CA VAL A 129 -16.31 -11.56 -15.41
C VAL A 129 -17.04 -12.87 -15.20
N TRP A 130 -17.96 -12.91 -14.24
CA TRP A 130 -18.75 -14.09 -13.87
C TRP A 130 -20.16 -13.70 -13.48
N ASP A 131 -21.07 -14.69 -13.51
CA ASP A 131 -22.47 -14.46 -13.23
C ASP A 131 -22.88 -15.19 -11.94
N VAL A 132 -23.82 -14.60 -11.20
CA VAL A 132 -24.46 -15.20 -10.04
C VAL A 132 -25.86 -14.63 -9.87
N ALA A 133 -26.78 -15.47 -9.48
CA ALA A 133 -28.09 -15.06 -9.00
C ALA A 133 -28.32 -15.57 -7.58
N THR A 134 -29.04 -14.79 -6.78
CA THR A 134 -29.38 -15.13 -5.40
C THR A 134 -30.87 -14.98 -5.18
N HIS A 135 -31.41 -15.85 -4.35
CA HIS A 135 -32.81 -15.81 -3.96
C HIS A 135 -32.97 -16.09 -2.46
N VAL A 136 -33.72 -15.26 -1.76
CA VAL A 136 -34.04 -15.45 -0.33
C VAL A 136 -35.49 -15.90 -0.21
N ASP A 137 -35.72 -17.01 0.53
CA ASP A 137 -37.03 -17.58 0.74
C ASP A 137 -37.32 -17.90 2.23
N SER A 138 -38.37 -18.67 2.49
CA SER A 138 -38.75 -19.03 3.86
C SER A 138 -37.85 -20.07 4.53
N LEU A 139 -36.93 -20.71 3.80
CA LEU A 139 -36.00 -21.72 4.28
C LEU A 139 -34.57 -21.21 4.44
N GLY A 140 -34.28 -20.02 3.90
CA GLY A 140 -32.95 -19.44 3.89
C GLY A 140 -32.66 -18.69 2.59
N TRP A 141 -31.51 -18.97 1.96
CA TRP A 141 -31.18 -18.36 0.67
C TRP A 141 -30.40 -19.33 -0.24
N VAL A 142 -30.46 -19.04 -1.54
CA VAL A 142 -29.76 -19.78 -2.58
C VAL A 142 -28.78 -18.85 -3.28
N ALA A 143 -27.65 -19.40 -3.70
CA ALA A 143 -26.74 -18.76 -4.64
C ALA A 143 -26.43 -19.73 -5.78
N GLU A 144 -26.56 -19.27 -7.01
CA GLU A 144 -26.30 -20.01 -8.20
C GLU A 144 -25.24 -19.31 -9.03
N TYR A 145 -24.06 -19.91 -9.14
CA TYR A 145 -22.88 -19.35 -9.78
C TYR A 145 -22.71 -19.91 -11.19
N ARG A 146 -22.28 -19.08 -12.13
CA ARG A 146 -21.69 -19.45 -13.41
C ARG A 146 -20.32 -18.80 -13.52
N ILE A 147 -19.26 -19.61 -13.49
CA ILE A 147 -17.88 -19.17 -13.59
C ILE A 147 -17.32 -19.62 -14.93
N PRO A 148 -17.16 -18.71 -15.92
CA PRO A 148 -16.57 -19.07 -17.21
C PRO A 148 -15.14 -19.57 -17.04
N PHE A 149 -14.79 -20.66 -17.70
CA PHE A 149 -13.42 -21.19 -17.67
C PHE A 149 -12.39 -20.18 -18.21
N SER A 150 -12.80 -19.24 -19.04
CA SER A 150 -11.95 -18.13 -19.49
C SER A 150 -11.47 -17.23 -18.36
N GLN A 151 -12.12 -17.23 -17.20
CA GLN A 151 -11.72 -16.47 -16.01
C GLN A 151 -10.77 -17.25 -15.10
N LEU A 152 -10.67 -18.57 -15.29
CA LEU A 152 -9.81 -19.46 -14.53
C LEU A 152 -8.55 -19.80 -15.34
N ARG A 153 -7.40 -19.75 -14.69
CA ARG A 153 -6.13 -20.14 -15.34
C ARG A 153 -5.80 -21.57 -14.99
N PHE A 154 -5.75 -22.47 -15.97
CA PHE A 154 -5.38 -23.87 -15.78
C PHE A 154 -4.67 -24.42 -17.03
N SER A 155 -3.92 -25.50 -16.87
CA SER A 155 -3.28 -26.18 -18.00
C SER A 155 -4.32 -26.87 -18.89
N SER A 156 -4.19 -26.78 -20.20
CA SER A 156 -5.00 -27.52 -21.16
C SER A 156 -4.70 -29.02 -21.19
N ALA A 157 -3.49 -29.41 -20.76
CA ALA A 157 -3.13 -30.82 -20.67
C ALA A 157 -3.93 -31.49 -19.57
N GLU A 158 -4.64 -32.57 -19.92
CA GLU A 158 -5.39 -33.35 -18.95
C GLU A 158 -4.42 -34.32 -18.24
N PRO A 159 -4.38 -34.26 -16.90
CA PRO A 159 -3.52 -35.18 -16.14
C PRO A 159 -3.98 -36.62 -16.27
N VAL A 160 -3.04 -37.57 -16.20
CA VAL A 160 -3.37 -38.97 -16.09
C VAL A 160 -4.13 -39.23 -14.79
N GLY A 161 -5.35 -39.75 -14.87
CA GLY A 161 -6.21 -39.99 -13.70
C GLY A 161 -7.30 -38.94 -13.48
N GLY A 162 -7.43 -37.96 -14.40
CA GLY A 162 -8.41 -36.90 -14.33
C GLY A 162 -7.89 -35.63 -13.65
N ARG A 163 -8.66 -34.55 -13.78
CA ARG A 163 -8.32 -33.23 -13.22
C ARG A 163 -8.76 -33.14 -11.77
N ILE A 164 -7.87 -32.70 -10.91
CA ILE A 164 -8.15 -32.37 -9.51
C ILE A 164 -7.88 -30.90 -9.28
N TRP A 165 -8.83 -30.21 -8.65
CA TRP A 165 -8.69 -28.82 -8.22
C TRP A 165 -8.81 -28.70 -6.71
N ASP A 166 -8.12 -27.74 -6.10
CA ASP A 166 -8.38 -27.37 -4.72
C ASP A 166 -9.74 -26.67 -4.64
N VAL A 167 -10.54 -26.96 -3.64
CA VAL A 167 -11.82 -26.29 -3.43
C VAL A 167 -12.09 -26.03 -1.95
N GLN A 168 -12.62 -24.84 -1.64
CA GLN A 168 -13.17 -24.50 -0.34
C GLN A 168 -14.46 -23.72 -0.53
N ILE A 169 -15.41 -23.99 0.34
CA ILE A 169 -16.64 -23.20 0.44
C ILE A 169 -16.80 -22.78 1.88
N MET A 170 -17.01 -21.45 2.05
CA MET A 170 -17.23 -20.88 3.37
C MET A 170 -18.51 -20.06 3.37
N ARG A 171 -19.27 -20.17 4.44
CA ARG A 171 -20.46 -19.40 4.70
C ARG A 171 -20.26 -18.53 5.93
N ASP A 172 -20.46 -17.21 5.79
CA ASP A 172 -20.48 -16.28 6.92
C ASP A 172 -21.92 -15.94 7.28
N ILE A 173 -22.23 -16.04 8.56
CA ILE A 173 -23.52 -15.64 9.15
C ILE A 173 -23.26 -14.43 10.06
N ALA A 174 -23.43 -13.23 9.49
CA ALA A 174 -22.99 -11.99 10.11
C ALA A 174 -23.62 -11.73 11.48
N ARG A 175 -24.91 -12.00 11.66
CA ARG A 175 -25.60 -11.78 12.94
C ARG A 175 -25.05 -12.63 14.09
N ARG A 176 -24.49 -13.81 13.80
CA ARG A 176 -23.86 -14.70 14.77
C ARG A 176 -22.35 -14.51 14.84
N ASN A 177 -21.79 -13.77 13.89
CA ASN A 177 -20.35 -13.70 13.63
C ASN A 177 -19.75 -15.11 13.58
N GLU A 178 -20.36 -15.96 12.75
CA GLU A 178 -20.05 -17.37 12.57
C GLU A 178 -19.54 -17.59 11.15
N ARG A 179 -18.55 -18.44 11.02
CA ARG A 179 -18.07 -18.93 9.71
C ARG A 179 -18.07 -20.43 9.73
N ASP A 180 -18.72 -21.01 8.75
CA ASP A 180 -18.71 -22.43 8.45
C ASP A 180 -17.82 -22.68 7.24
N SER A 181 -17.05 -23.77 7.24
CA SER A 181 -16.22 -24.19 6.13
C SER A 181 -16.48 -25.66 5.76
N TRP A 182 -16.45 -25.96 4.47
CA TRP A 182 -16.61 -27.32 3.97
C TRP A 182 -15.36 -28.18 4.24
N ALA A 183 -14.17 -27.68 3.87
CA ALA A 183 -12.92 -28.28 4.30
C ALA A 183 -12.51 -27.69 5.66
N PRO A 184 -12.11 -28.50 6.64
CA PRO A 184 -11.82 -28.00 7.99
C PRO A 184 -10.70 -26.97 8.00
N TRP A 185 -11.00 -25.77 8.50
CA TRP A 185 -10.06 -24.66 8.64
C TRP A 185 -10.41 -23.85 9.88
N THR A 186 -9.39 -23.31 10.52
CA THR A 186 -9.54 -22.42 11.69
C THR A 186 -8.60 -21.22 11.57
N GLN A 187 -8.84 -20.15 12.32
CA GLN A 187 -7.96 -18.96 12.34
C GLN A 187 -6.53 -19.28 12.84
N GLN A 188 -6.30 -20.37 13.53
CA GLN A 188 -4.99 -20.84 13.98
C GLN A 188 -4.33 -21.81 12.98
N SER A 189 -5.02 -22.18 11.90
CA SER A 189 -4.43 -23.05 10.87
C SER A 189 -3.18 -22.38 10.28
N PRO A 190 -2.07 -23.08 10.13
CA PRO A 190 -0.82 -22.50 9.64
C PRO A 190 -0.85 -22.14 8.14
N GLY A 191 -1.84 -22.67 7.40
CA GLY A 191 -2.10 -22.35 5.99
C GLY A 191 -3.58 -22.25 5.70
N PHE A 192 -3.93 -21.52 4.67
CA PHE A 192 -5.31 -21.34 4.19
C PHE A 192 -5.60 -22.19 2.96
N VAL A 193 -5.01 -21.87 1.80
CA VAL A 193 -5.23 -22.63 0.56
C VAL A 193 -4.76 -24.09 0.69
N SER A 194 -3.68 -24.31 1.43
CA SER A 194 -3.17 -25.67 1.71
C SER A 194 -4.10 -26.54 2.58
N SER A 195 -5.16 -25.95 3.16
CA SER A 195 -6.21 -26.67 3.91
C SER A 195 -7.43 -27.02 3.06
N PHE A 196 -7.47 -26.63 1.78
CA PHE A 196 -8.63 -26.88 0.93
C PHE A 196 -8.81 -28.38 0.65
N GLY A 197 -10.04 -28.76 0.39
CA GLY A 197 -10.38 -30.11 -0.09
C GLY A 197 -10.29 -30.20 -1.61
N GLU A 198 -10.68 -31.33 -2.15
CA GLU A 198 -10.54 -31.63 -3.58
C GLU A 198 -11.88 -31.56 -4.32
N LEU A 199 -11.85 -31.01 -5.53
CA LEU A 199 -12.90 -31.10 -6.53
C LEU A 199 -12.41 -31.98 -7.69
N THR A 200 -13.14 -33.08 -7.96
CA THR A 200 -12.86 -34.03 -9.04
C THR A 200 -13.99 -34.06 -10.06
N GLY A 201 -13.78 -34.69 -11.21
CA GLY A 201 -14.79 -34.91 -12.23
C GLY A 201 -14.97 -33.74 -13.22
N VAL A 202 -14.13 -32.72 -13.19
CA VAL A 202 -14.07 -31.68 -14.21
C VAL A 202 -13.10 -32.11 -15.29
N ASP A 203 -13.59 -32.93 -16.23
CA ASP A 203 -12.77 -33.57 -17.24
C ASP A 203 -13.17 -33.13 -18.65
N SER A 204 -12.23 -33.28 -19.59
CA SER A 204 -12.46 -33.01 -21.03
C SER A 204 -13.00 -31.60 -21.32
N ILE A 205 -12.47 -30.59 -20.60
CA ILE A 205 -12.78 -29.19 -20.85
C ILE A 205 -11.76 -28.59 -21.83
N PRO A 206 -12.20 -27.84 -22.86
CA PRO A 206 -11.28 -27.20 -23.79
C PRO A 206 -10.48 -26.11 -23.10
N ALA A 207 -9.23 -25.89 -23.57
CA ALA A 207 -8.45 -24.73 -23.09
C ALA A 207 -9.17 -23.45 -23.52
N PRO A 208 -9.52 -22.59 -22.57
CA PRO A 208 -10.19 -21.33 -22.91
C PRO A 208 -9.20 -20.42 -23.66
N ARG A 209 -9.64 -19.87 -24.79
CA ARG A 209 -8.99 -18.73 -25.42
C ARG A 209 -9.65 -17.48 -24.84
N ARG A 210 -8.85 -16.60 -24.29
CA ARG A 210 -9.33 -15.34 -23.74
C ARG A 210 -8.68 -14.20 -24.50
N LEU A 211 -9.48 -13.43 -25.21
CA LEU A 211 -9.07 -12.14 -25.72
C LEU A 211 -10.07 -11.10 -25.20
N GLU A 212 -9.58 -10.17 -24.44
CA GLU A 212 -10.35 -9.03 -23.97
C GLU A 212 -9.68 -7.75 -24.44
N VAL A 213 -10.49 -6.82 -24.94
CA VAL A 213 -10.05 -5.49 -25.35
C VAL A 213 -10.96 -4.46 -24.67
N LEU A 214 -10.36 -3.52 -23.99
CA LEU A 214 -11.05 -2.45 -23.26
C LEU A 214 -10.58 -1.08 -23.80
N PRO A 215 -11.08 -0.62 -24.97
CA PRO A 215 -10.88 0.74 -25.40
C PRO A 215 -11.59 1.71 -24.48
N TYR A 216 -11.00 2.88 -24.28
CA TYR A 216 -11.59 3.97 -23.51
C TYR A 216 -11.27 5.33 -24.11
N VAL A 217 -12.16 6.27 -23.80
CA VAL A 217 -11.98 7.69 -24.07
C VAL A 217 -12.26 8.48 -22.81
N SER A 218 -11.52 9.55 -22.59
CA SER A 218 -11.76 10.47 -21.48
C SER A 218 -11.70 11.93 -21.94
N ALA A 219 -12.50 12.76 -21.27
CA ALA A 219 -12.54 14.20 -21.43
C ALA A 219 -12.45 14.83 -20.03
N GLY A 220 -11.45 15.68 -19.83
CA GLY A 220 -11.19 16.37 -18.57
C GLY A 220 -11.28 17.88 -18.74
N LEU A 221 -11.72 18.58 -17.69
CA LEU A 221 -11.72 20.02 -17.56
C LEU A 221 -11.14 20.38 -16.20
N THR A 222 -10.00 21.07 -16.18
CA THR A 222 -9.42 21.63 -14.97
C THR A 222 -9.74 23.12 -14.89
N ARG A 223 -10.32 23.53 -13.75
CA ARG A 223 -10.51 24.94 -13.38
C ARG A 223 -9.65 25.24 -12.17
N ALA A 224 -8.60 26.02 -12.36
CA ALA A 224 -7.66 26.38 -11.31
C ALA A 224 -7.60 27.89 -11.10
N PRO A 225 -7.33 28.37 -9.89
CA PRO A 225 -6.98 29.76 -9.67
C PRO A 225 -5.58 30.01 -10.23
N GLY A 226 -5.36 31.24 -10.73
CA GLY A 226 -4.06 31.63 -11.22
C GLY A 226 -4.01 33.12 -11.59
N SER A 227 -2.86 33.57 -11.99
CA SER A 227 -2.63 34.96 -12.36
C SER A 227 -2.60 35.13 -13.89
N SER A 228 -3.30 36.13 -14.39
CA SER A 228 -3.21 36.53 -15.81
C SER A 228 -1.82 37.06 -16.21
N ALA A 229 -0.95 37.32 -15.22
CA ALA A 229 0.45 37.68 -15.47
C ALA A 229 1.30 36.45 -15.85
N ASP A 230 0.85 35.24 -15.53
CA ASP A 230 1.46 34.00 -15.95
C ASP A 230 1.05 33.68 -17.39
N PRO A 231 1.97 33.66 -18.36
CA PRO A 231 1.66 33.44 -19.76
C PRO A 231 1.21 32.02 -20.09
N PHE A 232 1.39 31.07 -19.16
CA PHE A 232 0.98 29.67 -19.30
C PHE A 232 -0.37 29.39 -18.63
N PHE A 233 -0.84 30.31 -17.81
CA PHE A 233 -2.08 30.11 -17.06
C PHE A 233 -3.29 30.02 -17.99
N ARG A 234 -4.09 28.97 -17.79
CA ARG A 234 -5.38 28.76 -18.42
C ARG A 234 -6.42 28.53 -17.34
N SER A 235 -7.42 29.43 -17.26
CA SER A 235 -8.52 29.30 -16.27
C SER A 235 -9.37 28.06 -16.48
N ASN A 236 -9.46 27.57 -17.72
CA ASN A 236 -10.12 26.33 -18.11
C ASN A 236 -9.16 25.55 -19.01
N ASP A 237 -8.57 24.50 -18.45
CA ASP A 237 -7.69 23.61 -19.21
C ASP A 237 -8.45 22.33 -19.55
N THR A 238 -8.61 22.05 -20.84
CA THR A 238 -9.32 20.87 -21.33
C THR A 238 -8.35 19.83 -21.85
N LYS A 239 -8.51 18.58 -21.42
CA LYS A 239 -7.69 17.45 -21.83
C LYS A 239 -8.58 16.36 -22.39
N PHE A 240 -8.14 15.76 -23.50
CA PHE A 240 -8.78 14.59 -24.10
C PHE A 240 -7.73 13.49 -24.19
N ALA A 241 -8.12 12.28 -23.82
CA ALA A 241 -7.26 11.13 -23.97
C ALA A 241 -8.07 9.93 -24.52
N ALA A 242 -7.39 9.09 -25.27
CA ALA A 242 -7.91 7.81 -25.72
C ALA A 242 -6.82 6.77 -25.53
N GLY A 243 -7.21 5.58 -25.12
CA GLY A 243 -6.31 4.48 -24.89
C GLY A 243 -7.03 3.15 -24.98
N ALA A 244 -6.28 2.08 -24.75
CA ALA A 244 -6.86 0.73 -24.76
C ALA A 244 -6.04 -0.19 -23.86
N ASP A 245 -6.75 -1.08 -23.16
CA ASP A 245 -6.18 -2.22 -22.47
C ASP A 245 -6.51 -3.50 -23.25
N VAL A 246 -5.56 -4.42 -23.29
CA VAL A 246 -5.70 -5.72 -23.96
C VAL A 246 -5.27 -6.81 -22.99
N LYS A 247 -6.11 -7.85 -22.82
CA LYS A 247 -5.74 -9.07 -22.12
C LYS A 247 -5.85 -10.25 -23.08
N TYR A 248 -4.77 -11.04 -23.14
CA TYR A 248 -4.74 -12.26 -23.95
C TYR A 248 -4.26 -13.44 -23.12
N GLY A 249 -5.13 -14.43 -22.95
CA GLY A 249 -4.82 -15.68 -22.27
C GLY A 249 -4.18 -16.69 -23.21
N PHE A 250 -2.96 -17.14 -22.88
CA PHE A 250 -2.32 -18.26 -23.60
C PHE A 250 -2.84 -19.60 -23.07
N SER A 251 -2.85 -20.62 -23.92
CA SER A 251 -3.32 -21.97 -23.56
C SER A 251 -2.52 -22.67 -22.46
N ASN A 252 -1.35 -22.13 -22.10
CA ASN A 252 -0.46 -22.66 -21.08
C ASN A 252 -0.61 -22.02 -19.68
N GLY A 253 -1.66 -21.22 -19.46
CA GLY A 253 -1.93 -20.57 -18.17
C GLY A 253 -1.25 -19.21 -17.97
N LEU A 254 -0.54 -18.70 -18.97
CA LEU A 254 0.00 -17.33 -18.96
C LEU A 254 -1.02 -16.33 -19.52
N THR A 255 -0.94 -15.09 -19.09
CA THR A 255 -1.76 -13.97 -19.61
C THR A 255 -0.86 -12.80 -19.96
N LEU A 256 -1.00 -12.26 -21.15
CA LEU A 256 -0.49 -10.97 -21.56
C LEU A 256 -1.54 -9.91 -21.19
N THR A 257 -1.14 -8.89 -20.45
CA THR A 257 -1.91 -7.66 -20.25
C THR A 257 -1.08 -6.51 -20.81
N ALA A 258 -1.65 -5.73 -21.72
CA ALA A 258 -0.96 -4.58 -22.30
C ALA A 258 -1.86 -3.35 -22.23
N THR A 259 -1.27 -2.18 -22.09
CA THR A 259 -1.95 -0.88 -22.11
C THR A 259 -1.20 0.11 -22.99
N VAL A 260 -1.96 0.92 -23.72
CA VAL A 260 -1.43 2.00 -24.53
C VAL A 260 -2.10 3.29 -24.09
N ASN A 261 -1.27 4.32 -23.81
CA ASN A 261 -1.70 5.64 -23.32
C ASN A 261 -2.68 5.53 -22.13
N PRO A 262 -2.31 4.87 -21.03
CA PRO A 262 -3.21 4.64 -19.91
C PRO A 262 -3.65 5.95 -19.25
N ASP A 263 -4.96 6.08 -19.00
CA ASP A 263 -5.56 7.19 -18.25
C ASP A 263 -6.04 6.71 -16.87
N PHE A 264 -5.47 7.30 -15.82
CA PHE A 264 -5.76 6.98 -14.43
C PHE A 264 -6.56 8.07 -13.71
N GLY A 265 -7.19 8.99 -14.44
CA GLY A 265 -7.94 10.11 -13.87
C GLY A 265 -9.11 9.74 -12.95
N GLN A 266 -9.60 8.47 -12.99
CA GLN A 266 -10.61 7.96 -12.07
C GLN A 266 -10.06 7.50 -10.72
N VAL A 267 -8.73 7.53 -10.53
CA VAL A 267 -8.10 7.05 -9.30
C VAL A 267 -8.22 8.10 -8.20
N GLU A 268 -8.54 7.64 -6.99
CA GLU A 268 -8.62 8.48 -5.79
C GLU A 268 -7.29 9.23 -5.52
N VAL A 269 -7.38 10.50 -5.15
CA VAL A 269 -6.24 11.35 -4.80
C VAL A 269 -5.54 10.82 -3.54
N ASP A 270 -4.21 11.00 -3.45
CA ASP A 270 -3.47 10.68 -2.23
C ASP A 270 -3.79 11.65 -1.10
N PRO A 271 -3.80 11.21 0.16
CA PRO A 271 -4.09 12.07 1.30
C PRO A 271 -3.02 13.15 1.49
N ALA A 272 -3.43 14.28 2.01
CA ALA A 272 -2.51 15.36 2.40
C ALA A 272 -1.67 14.94 3.61
N VAL A 273 -0.35 15.16 3.55
CA VAL A 273 0.58 14.88 4.65
C VAL A 273 1.62 15.99 4.78
N VAL A 274 2.08 16.26 6.00
CA VAL A 274 3.24 17.13 6.27
C VAL A 274 4.43 16.26 6.62
N ASN A 275 5.44 16.24 5.75
CA ASN A 275 6.66 15.46 5.95
C ASN A 275 7.84 16.37 6.32
N LEU A 276 8.22 16.37 7.59
CA LEU A 276 9.38 17.11 8.11
C LEU A 276 10.64 16.25 8.22
N THR A 277 10.54 14.96 7.82
CA THR A 277 11.66 14.01 7.86
C THR A 277 12.59 14.17 6.66
N ALA A 278 13.67 13.40 6.64
CA ALA A 278 14.59 13.32 5.49
C ALA A 278 14.16 12.26 4.47
N PHE A 279 13.06 11.54 4.71
CA PHE A 279 12.65 10.37 3.93
C PHE A 279 11.45 10.68 3.03
N GLU A 280 11.38 9.98 1.90
CA GLU A 280 10.24 9.99 0.99
C GLU A 280 9.03 9.31 1.65
N THR A 281 7.84 9.89 1.46
CA THR A 281 6.58 9.27 1.90
C THR A 281 6.18 8.15 0.94
N PHE A 282 5.84 6.98 1.46
CA PHE A 282 5.32 5.87 0.68
C PHE A 282 3.80 6.01 0.50
N PHE A 283 3.34 5.88 -0.74
CA PHE A 283 1.93 5.78 -1.07
C PHE A 283 1.65 4.46 -1.80
N PRO A 284 0.61 3.71 -1.43
CA PRO A 284 0.26 2.48 -2.13
C PRO A 284 -0.13 2.74 -3.59
N GLU A 285 0.08 1.76 -4.47
CA GLU A 285 -0.38 1.82 -5.85
C GLU A 285 -1.92 1.79 -5.89
N LYS A 286 -2.52 2.52 -6.83
CA LYS A 286 -3.97 2.60 -7.04
C LYS A 286 -4.37 2.37 -8.50
N ARG A 287 -3.42 2.30 -9.43
CA ARG A 287 -3.67 2.17 -10.88
C ARG A 287 -3.93 0.70 -11.23
N PRO A 288 -5.10 0.35 -11.80
CA PRO A 288 -5.53 -1.04 -12.02
C PRO A 288 -4.53 -1.91 -12.80
N PHE A 289 -3.90 -1.35 -13.85
CA PHE A 289 -2.90 -2.09 -14.63
C PHE A 289 -1.73 -2.59 -13.77
N PHE A 290 -1.27 -1.83 -12.78
CA PHE A 290 -0.15 -2.22 -11.92
C PHE A 290 -0.58 -3.04 -10.69
N LEU A 291 -1.84 -2.93 -10.27
CA LEU A 291 -2.39 -3.70 -9.16
C LEU A 291 -2.61 -5.16 -9.52
N GLU A 292 -3.26 -5.43 -10.65
CA GLU A 292 -3.59 -6.80 -11.06
C GLU A 292 -2.31 -7.65 -11.25
N GLY A 293 -2.20 -8.76 -10.50
CA GLY A 293 -1.05 -9.65 -10.53
C GLY A 293 0.24 -9.06 -9.96
N SER A 294 0.15 -8.02 -9.13
CA SER A 294 1.29 -7.41 -8.44
C SER A 294 1.99 -8.39 -7.49
N ASP A 295 1.25 -9.36 -6.95
CA ASP A 295 1.74 -10.45 -6.11
C ASP A 295 2.85 -11.27 -6.78
N ILE A 296 2.79 -11.43 -8.10
CA ILE A 296 3.79 -12.16 -8.88
C ILE A 296 5.15 -11.45 -8.81
N PHE A 297 5.14 -10.11 -8.80
CA PHE A 297 6.35 -9.28 -8.72
C PHE A 297 6.85 -9.05 -7.28
N ALA A 298 6.18 -9.62 -6.27
CA ALA A 298 6.68 -9.58 -4.90
C ALA A 298 7.99 -10.38 -4.79
N PHE A 299 9.01 -9.77 -4.15
CA PHE A 299 10.33 -10.37 -3.93
C PHE A 299 10.77 -10.16 -2.49
N GLY A 300 11.50 -11.13 -1.94
CA GLY A 300 12.07 -11.02 -0.60
C GLY A 300 11.04 -11.03 0.51
N THR A 301 9.90 -11.71 0.32
CA THR A 301 8.89 -11.89 1.37
C THR A 301 9.44 -12.81 2.45
N VAL A 302 9.65 -12.26 3.64
CA VAL A 302 10.21 -12.96 4.79
C VAL A 302 9.20 -13.01 5.93
N GLN A 303 9.10 -14.16 6.55
CA GLN A 303 8.14 -14.39 7.66
C GLN A 303 8.73 -13.88 8.97
N ARG A 304 8.28 -12.71 9.42
CA ARG A 304 8.70 -12.09 10.69
C ARG A 304 7.59 -11.24 11.29
N ASN A 305 7.71 -10.92 12.57
CA ASN A 305 6.71 -10.11 13.28
C ASN A 305 6.92 -8.61 13.10
N ASN A 306 8.16 -8.17 12.89
CA ASN A 306 8.51 -6.76 12.73
C ASN A 306 9.72 -6.57 11.82
N ASP A 307 9.89 -5.37 11.30
CA ASP A 307 11.02 -4.96 10.47
C ASP A 307 11.53 -3.58 10.93
N TYR A 308 12.85 -3.38 10.90
CA TYR A 308 13.43 -2.06 11.15
C TYR A 308 13.10 -1.08 10.02
N ASN A 309 13.14 -1.55 8.78
CA ASN A 309 12.87 -0.73 7.61
C ASN A 309 12.37 -1.59 6.45
N SER A 310 11.15 -1.34 6.00
CA SER A 310 10.54 -2.07 4.89
C SER A 310 11.03 -1.56 3.54
N GLN A 311 11.30 -2.49 2.63
CA GLN A 311 11.72 -2.20 1.27
C GLN A 311 10.78 -2.89 0.28
N TYR A 312 10.59 -2.26 -0.89
CA TYR A 312 9.82 -2.80 -2.00
C TYR A 312 10.69 -2.81 -3.25
N TYR A 313 11.04 -3.99 -3.75
CA TYR A 313 11.89 -4.15 -4.94
C TYR A 313 11.22 -3.67 -6.23
N PHE A 314 9.90 -3.70 -6.28
CA PHE A 314 9.10 -3.11 -7.33
C PHE A 314 8.06 -2.16 -6.71
N TYR A 315 8.17 -0.89 -7.06
CA TYR A 315 7.26 0.17 -6.68
C TYR A 315 6.77 0.86 -7.94
N SER A 316 5.65 0.39 -8.46
CA SER A 316 5.11 0.78 -9.78
C SER A 316 4.85 2.27 -9.93
N ARG A 317 4.66 3.01 -8.83
CA ARG A 317 4.54 4.48 -8.85
C ARG A 317 5.79 5.20 -9.34
N ARG A 318 6.93 4.51 -9.50
CA ARG A 318 8.10 5.07 -10.20
C ARG A 318 7.83 5.26 -11.69
N ILE A 319 6.97 4.45 -12.28
CA ILE A 319 6.59 4.51 -13.68
C ILE A 319 5.51 5.58 -13.85
N GLY A 320 5.78 6.63 -14.61
CA GLY A 320 4.87 7.76 -14.83
C GLY A 320 4.78 8.74 -13.65
N ARG A 321 5.77 8.78 -12.75
CA ARG A 321 5.86 9.77 -11.67
C ARG A 321 6.00 11.20 -12.21
N ALA A 322 5.88 12.19 -11.32
CA ALA A 322 6.22 13.57 -11.66
C ALA A 322 7.67 13.69 -12.18
N PRO A 323 7.94 14.56 -13.16
CA PRO A 323 9.28 14.83 -13.67
C PRO A 323 10.28 15.15 -12.55
N GLN A 324 11.50 14.64 -12.69
CA GLN A 324 12.57 14.75 -11.70
C GLN A 324 13.47 15.96 -11.89
N GLY A 325 13.47 16.54 -13.08
CA GLY A 325 14.20 17.77 -13.39
C GLY A 325 13.49 18.98 -12.81
N ILE A 326 14.26 19.84 -12.13
CA ILE A 326 13.75 21.08 -11.55
C ILE A 326 14.27 22.25 -12.40
N VAL A 327 13.34 23.04 -12.92
CA VAL A 327 13.66 24.30 -13.58
C VAL A 327 13.56 25.45 -12.58
N SER A 328 14.68 26.03 -12.22
CA SER A 328 14.75 27.16 -11.29
C SER A 328 15.95 28.06 -11.61
N GLY A 329 15.94 29.28 -11.10
CA GLY A 329 17.05 30.24 -11.26
C GLY A 329 16.57 31.69 -11.28
N ALA A 330 17.48 32.63 -11.07
CA ALA A 330 17.17 34.06 -11.03
C ALA A 330 16.59 34.60 -12.36
N ASN A 331 16.81 33.87 -13.47
CA ASN A 331 16.33 34.25 -14.80
C ASN A 331 14.98 33.62 -15.15
N VAL A 332 14.36 32.86 -14.25
CA VAL A 332 13.08 32.16 -14.48
C VAL A 332 11.96 32.97 -13.83
N ALA A 333 10.97 33.38 -14.60
CA ALA A 333 9.79 34.09 -14.13
C ALA A 333 8.60 33.15 -13.90
N TYR A 334 8.33 32.26 -14.87
CA TYR A 334 7.23 31.29 -14.83
C TYR A 334 7.67 29.95 -15.43
N VAL A 335 7.11 28.87 -14.90
CA VAL A 335 7.35 27.50 -15.37
C VAL A 335 6.01 26.76 -15.45
N ASP A 336 5.76 26.15 -16.60
CA ASP A 336 4.67 25.18 -16.78
C ASP A 336 5.30 23.82 -17.05
N ALA A 337 5.27 22.97 -16.05
CA ALA A 337 5.82 21.61 -16.09
C ALA A 337 4.72 20.56 -15.96
N PRO A 338 4.82 19.43 -16.68
CA PRO A 338 3.89 18.33 -16.50
C PRO A 338 3.88 17.83 -15.05
N SER A 339 2.71 17.53 -14.52
CA SER A 339 2.57 16.96 -13.17
C SER A 339 2.90 15.47 -13.10
N GLN A 340 2.94 14.78 -14.25
CA GLN A 340 3.25 13.35 -14.39
C GLN A 340 3.94 13.11 -15.73
N SER A 341 4.78 12.08 -15.78
CA SER A 341 5.40 11.62 -17.03
C SER A 341 4.43 10.69 -17.77
N THR A 342 4.30 10.92 -19.08
CA THR A 342 3.40 10.15 -19.95
C THR A 342 3.88 8.72 -20.13
N ILE A 343 3.06 7.73 -19.81
CA ILE A 343 3.31 6.34 -20.11
C ILE A 343 2.86 6.09 -21.55
N LEU A 344 3.80 5.89 -22.48
CA LEU A 344 3.49 5.59 -23.88
C LEU A 344 2.80 4.22 -24.00
N GLY A 345 3.29 3.26 -23.24
CA GLY A 345 2.72 1.93 -23.17
C GLY A 345 3.38 1.09 -22.11
N ALA A 346 2.65 0.07 -21.66
CA ALA A 346 3.18 -0.94 -20.76
C ALA A 346 2.58 -2.30 -21.12
N ALA A 347 3.36 -3.35 -20.92
CA ALA A 347 2.91 -4.73 -21.13
C ALA A 347 3.44 -5.62 -20.02
N LYS A 348 2.64 -6.59 -19.58
CA LYS A 348 3.07 -7.61 -18.64
C LYS A 348 2.57 -8.99 -19.07
N VAL A 349 3.43 -9.99 -18.93
CA VAL A 349 3.09 -11.40 -19.04
C VAL A 349 3.15 -12.00 -17.65
N THR A 350 2.04 -12.54 -17.17
CA THR A 350 1.95 -13.12 -15.84
C THR A 350 1.23 -14.44 -15.85
N GLY A 351 1.54 -15.33 -14.93
CA GLY A 351 0.80 -16.57 -14.74
C GLY A 351 1.67 -17.71 -14.24
N LYS A 352 1.07 -18.90 -14.22
CA LYS A 352 1.72 -20.14 -13.78
C LYS A 352 1.61 -21.22 -14.84
N THR A 353 2.74 -21.87 -15.13
CA THR A 353 2.82 -22.94 -16.11
C THR A 353 3.83 -23.99 -15.68
N ALA A 354 3.45 -25.27 -15.69
CA ALA A 354 4.31 -26.40 -15.33
C ALA A 354 5.09 -26.20 -13.98
N GLY A 355 4.42 -25.63 -12.98
CA GLY A 355 5.01 -25.35 -11.66
C GLY A 355 5.91 -24.11 -11.61
N TRP A 356 6.06 -23.36 -12.71
CA TRP A 356 6.72 -22.08 -12.76
C TRP A 356 5.72 -20.94 -12.70
N THR A 357 5.92 -20.00 -11.80
CA THR A 357 5.27 -18.69 -11.82
C THR A 357 6.18 -17.72 -12.54
N VAL A 358 5.65 -17.02 -13.53
CA VAL A 358 6.40 -16.11 -14.41
C VAL A 358 5.74 -14.74 -14.36
N GLY A 359 6.53 -13.70 -14.18
CA GLY A 359 6.14 -12.30 -14.35
C GLY A 359 7.20 -11.58 -15.19
N LEU A 360 6.79 -10.94 -16.24
CA LEU A 360 7.63 -10.03 -17.03
C LEU A 360 6.81 -8.77 -17.29
N LEU A 361 7.34 -7.63 -16.91
CA LEU A 361 6.74 -6.31 -17.13
C LEU A 361 7.75 -5.43 -17.84
N ASP A 362 7.30 -4.75 -18.87
CA ASP A 362 8.03 -3.70 -19.57
C ASP A 362 7.14 -2.46 -19.69
N ALA A 363 7.69 -1.28 -19.43
CA ALA A 363 6.99 -0.01 -19.57
C ALA A 363 7.91 1.07 -20.13
N LEU A 364 7.37 1.89 -21.01
CA LEU A 364 8.07 2.99 -21.64
C LEU A 364 7.37 4.31 -21.33
N THR A 365 8.11 5.26 -20.73
CA THR A 365 7.63 6.63 -20.52
C THR A 365 8.26 7.59 -21.53
N ASN A 366 7.53 8.66 -21.83
CA ASN A 366 8.00 9.68 -22.75
C ASN A 366 9.02 10.62 -22.09
N GLU A 367 9.73 11.34 -22.90
CA GLU A 367 10.46 12.55 -22.52
C GLU A 367 9.45 13.66 -22.22
N GLU A 368 9.67 14.40 -21.13
CA GLU A 368 8.81 15.51 -20.75
C GLU A 368 9.61 16.82 -20.69
N ASP A 369 9.00 17.87 -21.20
CA ASP A 369 9.54 19.21 -21.22
C ASP A 369 8.69 20.15 -20.34
N ALA A 370 9.34 21.14 -19.74
CA ALA A 370 8.69 22.28 -19.12
C ALA A 370 8.79 23.51 -20.03
N ASP A 371 7.69 24.22 -20.20
CA ASP A 371 7.68 25.54 -20.79
C ASP A 371 8.12 26.58 -19.77
N VAL A 372 9.03 27.45 -20.16
CA VAL A 372 9.68 28.41 -19.28
C VAL A 372 9.55 29.82 -19.85
N MET A 373 9.18 30.78 -19.03
CA MET A 373 9.29 32.20 -19.31
C MET A 373 10.42 32.81 -18.48
N THR A 374 11.38 33.40 -19.15
CA THR A 374 12.46 34.11 -18.45
C THR A 374 12.01 35.47 -17.93
N THR A 375 12.77 36.02 -16.97
CA THR A 375 12.53 37.38 -16.46
C THR A 375 12.69 38.49 -17.54
N SER A 376 13.38 38.17 -18.66
CA SER A 376 13.49 39.03 -19.84
C SER A 376 12.35 38.85 -20.85
N GLY A 377 11.33 38.00 -20.56
CA GLY A 377 10.18 37.75 -21.42
C GLY A 377 10.43 36.78 -22.59
N VAL A 378 11.54 36.02 -22.55
CA VAL A 378 11.84 35.02 -23.58
C VAL A 378 11.20 33.67 -23.16
N ARG A 379 10.46 33.06 -24.10
CA ARG A 379 9.98 31.67 -23.95
C ARG A 379 11.08 30.69 -24.33
N ALA A 380 11.18 29.62 -23.55
CA ALA A 380 12.08 28.50 -23.79
C ALA A 380 11.44 27.20 -23.30
N THR A 381 11.88 26.09 -23.85
CA THR A 381 11.52 24.73 -23.39
C THR A 381 12.73 24.08 -22.72
N ARG A 382 12.53 23.36 -21.63
CA ARG A 382 13.58 22.69 -20.86
C ARG A 382 13.18 21.27 -20.59
N PRO A 383 14.02 20.27 -20.92
CA PRO A 383 13.78 18.88 -20.56
C PRO A 383 13.72 18.73 -19.01
N VAL A 384 12.68 18.06 -18.54
CA VAL A 384 12.48 17.80 -17.10
C VAL A 384 12.39 16.32 -16.76
N GLU A 385 12.14 15.45 -17.73
CA GLU A 385 12.21 13.99 -17.58
C GLU A 385 12.72 13.34 -18.86
N PRO A 386 13.68 12.40 -18.80
CA PRO A 386 14.15 11.70 -19.98
C PRO A 386 13.18 10.57 -20.36
N ARG A 387 13.16 10.18 -21.63
CA ARG A 387 12.54 8.93 -22.05
C ARG A 387 13.17 7.78 -21.26
N THR A 388 12.32 6.96 -20.62
CA THR A 388 12.77 5.91 -19.70
C THR A 388 12.08 4.59 -20.00
N ASN A 389 12.87 3.51 -20.08
CA ASN A 389 12.37 2.15 -20.11
C ASN A 389 12.51 1.50 -18.74
N TYR A 390 11.49 0.80 -18.31
CA TYR A 390 11.42 0.05 -17.07
C TYR A 390 11.14 -1.42 -17.37
N LEU A 391 12.04 -2.31 -16.96
CA LEU A 391 11.91 -3.76 -17.12
C LEU A 391 11.91 -4.44 -15.76
N VAL A 392 10.96 -5.35 -15.53
CA VAL A 392 10.90 -6.20 -14.34
C VAL A 392 10.65 -7.64 -14.75
N GLY A 393 11.57 -8.53 -14.41
CA GLY A 393 11.45 -9.98 -14.62
C GLY A 393 11.42 -10.72 -13.30
N ARG A 394 10.47 -11.62 -13.14
CA ARG A 394 10.27 -12.47 -11.96
C ARG A 394 9.99 -13.91 -12.37
N VAL A 395 10.69 -14.85 -11.77
CA VAL A 395 10.39 -16.29 -11.92
C VAL A 395 10.40 -16.94 -10.54
N ARG A 396 9.46 -17.86 -10.31
CA ARG A 396 9.44 -18.70 -9.10
C ARG A 396 9.10 -20.13 -9.52
N ARG A 397 9.57 -21.09 -8.76
CA ARG A 397 9.20 -22.49 -8.91
C ARG A 397 8.81 -23.09 -7.58
N ASP A 398 7.68 -23.78 -7.62
CA ASP A 398 7.14 -24.52 -6.48
C ASP A 398 7.56 -25.99 -6.56
N PHE A 399 7.93 -26.52 -5.39
CA PHE A 399 8.31 -27.92 -5.19
C PHE A 399 7.55 -28.49 -3.99
N ARG A 400 7.44 -29.81 -3.92
CA ARG A 400 6.88 -30.53 -2.76
C ARG A 400 5.49 -30.04 -2.39
N ALA A 401 4.56 -29.99 -3.35
CA ALA A 401 3.21 -29.49 -3.17
C ALA A 401 3.19 -28.08 -2.51
N GLY A 402 3.97 -27.16 -3.04
CA GLY A 402 4.03 -25.78 -2.57
C GLY A 402 4.79 -25.53 -1.25
N ASN A 403 5.35 -26.58 -0.61
CA ASN A 403 6.10 -26.40 0.63
C ASN A 403 7.48 -25.78 0.45
N THR A 404 8.03 -25.82 -0.76
CA THR A 404 9.31 -25.19 -1.07
C THR A 404 9.14 -24.31 -2.30
N VAL A 405 9.56 -23.06 -2.21
CA VAL A 405 9.55 -22.10 -3.32
C VAL A 405 10.94 -21.52 -3.47
N ILE A 406 11.44 -21.46 -4.70
CA ILE A 406 12.68 -20.79 -5.04
C ILE A 406 12.36 -19.79 -6.15
N GLY A 407 12.88 -18.59 -6.04
CA GLY A 407 12.62 -17.53 -7.01
C GLY A 407 13.84 -16.70 -7.37
N ALA A 408 13.71 -15.99 -8.49
CA ALA A 408 14.67 -14.98 -8.93
C ALA A 408 13.93 -13.76 -9.47
N MET A 409 14.51 -12.58 -9.25
CA MET A 409 14.00 -11.31 -9.77
C MET A 409 15.14 -10.50 -10.36
N VAL A 410 14.85 -9.77 -11.42
CA VAL A 410 15.70 -8.73 -11.98
C VAL A 410 14.84 -7.54 -12.37
N SER A 411 15.30 -6.35 -12.09
CA SER A 411 14.71 -5.11 -12.60
C SER A 411 15.80 -4.22 -13.19
N SER A 412 15.47 -3.50 -14.26
CA SER A 412 16.35 -2.53 -14.91
C SER A 412 15.56 -1.27 -15.25
N VAL A 413 16.23 -0.12 -15.10
CA VAL A 413 15.76 1.18 -15.56
C VAL A 413 16.85 1.76 -16.44
N ASP A 414 16.47 2.11 -17.67
CA ASP A 414 17.38 2.69 -18.67
C ASP A 414 16.82 4.03 -19.12
N ARG A 415 17.62 5.11 -18.94
CA ARG A 415 17.24 6.50 -19.29
C ARG A 415 18.03 7.03 -20.46
N SER A 416 17.35 7.66 -21.41
CA SER A 416 17.97 8.35 -22.55
C SER A 416 18.39 9.78 -22.14
N LEU A 417 19.53 9.91 -21.47
CA LEU A 417 20.02 11.18 -20.92
C LEU A 417 20.76 11.98 -22.01
N GLY A 418 20.03 12.67 -22.87
CA GLY A 418 20.57 13.61 -23.85
C GLY A 418 20.92 14.99 -23.28
N ASP A 419 20.19 15.42 -22.24
CA ASP A 419 20.39 16.71 -21.58
C ASP A 419 21.45 16.62 -20.46
N SER A 420 22.36 17.57 -20.41
CA SER A 420 23.46 17.58 -19.43
C SER A 420 23.01 17.90 -18.01
N ALA A 421 21.93 18.68 -17.82
CA ALA A 421 21.41 19.01 -16.50
C ALA A 421 20.75 17.77 -15.89
N LEU A 422 19.92 17.05 -16.67
CA LEU A 422 19.35 15.78 -16.25
C LEU A 422 20.41 14.72 -16.00
N ALA A 423 21.42 14.61 -16.89
CA ALA A 423 22.55 13.67 -16.71
C ALA A 423 23.40 13.98 -15.47
N SER A 424 23.41 15.22 -14.99
CA SER A 424 24.14 15.57 -13.76
C SER A 424 23.43 15.14 -12.47
N THR A 425 22.13 14.85 -12.52
CA THR A 425 21.30 14.52 -11.36
C THR A 425 20.76 13.09 -11.41
N LEU A 426 20.45 12.58 -12.61
CA LEU A 426 19.83 11.29 -12.80
C LEU A 426 20.84 10.21 -13.20
N ARG A 427 20.63 9.02 -12.72
CA ARG A 427 21.37 7.83 -13.11
C ARG A 427 20.92 7.34 -14.49
N GLY A 428 21.87 7.04 -15.40
CA GLY A 428 21.56 6.54 -16.73
C GLY A 428 20.96 5.14 -16.72
N ARG A 429 21.55 4.26 -15.89
CA ARG A 429 21.07 2.89 -15.70
C ARG A 429 21.03 2.52 -14.22
N ALA A 430 20.00 1.78 -13.85
CA ALA A 430 19.89 1.15 -12.54
C ALA A 430 19.42 -0.31 -12.70
N THR A 431 20.11 -1.24 -12.07
CA THR A 431 19.78 -2.66 -12.12
C THR A 431 19.79 -3.23 -10.72
N VAL A 432 18.78 -4.01 -10.38
CA VAL A 432 18.68 -4.78 -9.13
C VAL A 432 18.28 -6.19 -9.47
N GLY A 433 18.95 -7.18 -8.85
CA GLY A 433 18.62 -8.58 -9.05
C GLY A 433 18.89 -9.41 -7.82
N GLY A 434 18.17 -10.54 -7.67
CA GLY A 434 18.35 -11.40 -6.52
C GLY A 434 17.63 -12.72 -6.61
N LEU A 435 17.91 -13.55 -5.61
CA LEU A 435 17.29 -14.86 -5.40
C LEU A 435 16.56 -14.85 -4.07
N ASP A 436 15.41 -15.53 -4.01
CA ASP A 436 14.65 -15.73 -2.78
C ASP A 436 14.18 -17.18 -2.65
N PHE A 437 13.90 -17.58 -1.41
CA PHE A 437 13.40 -18.91 -1.11
C PHE A 437 12.46 -18.90 0.09
N GLU A 438 11.58 -19.88 0.11
CA GLU A 438 10.75 -20.25 1.27
C GLU A 438 10.68 -21.77 1.37
N HIS A 439 10.79 -22.31 2.58
CA HIS A 439 10.58 -23.71 2.86
C HIS A 439 9.77 -23.90 4.13
N ALA A 440 8.64 -24.59 4.00
CA ALA A 440 7.74 -24.90 5.11
C ALA A 440 7.76 -26.41 5.41
N TRP A 441 7.63 -26.78 6.69
CA TRP A 441 7.54 -28.16 7.16
C TRP A 441 6.62 -28.30 8.37
N ALA A 442 6.40 -29.51 8.85
CA ALA A 442 5.49 -29.82 9.95
C ALA A 442 4.09 -29.22 9.72
N ASN A 443 3.46 -29.59 8.60
CA ASN A 443 2.19 -29.06 8.13
C ASN A 443 2.20 -27.52 8.07
N ARG A 444 3.30 -26.94 7.55
CA ARG A 444 3.53 -25.51 7.42
C ARG A 444 3.60 -24.72 8.72
N ALA A 445 3.65 -25.41 9.87
CA ALA A 445 3.82 -24.76 11.17
C ALA A 445 5.17 -24.06 11.32
N TRP A 446 6.20 -24.54 10.62
CA TRP A 446 7.53 -23.92 10.58
C TRP A 446 7.87 -23.46 9.16
N VAL A 447 8.43 -22.29 9.05
CA VAL A 447 8.85 -21.68 7.78
C VAL A 447 10.23 -21.08 7.94
N VAL A 448 11.16 -21.46 7.07
CA VAL A 448 12.40 -20.71 6.83
C VAL A 448 12.25 -19.97 5.50
N SER A 449 12.59 -18.69 5.47
CA SER A 449 12.53 -17.86 4.27
C SER A 449 13.72 -16.91 4.24
N GLY A 450 14.10 -16.48 3.04
CA GLY A 450 15.18 -15.52 2.91
C GLY A 450 15.41 -15.09 1.46
N TYR A 451 16.29 -14.10 1.31
CA TYR A 451 16.71 -13.61 0.01
C TYR A 451 18.14 -13.05 0.07
N ALA A 452 18.77 -13.00 -1.10
CA ALA A 452 19.98 -12.25 -1.34
C ALA A 452 19.88 -11.53 -2.67
N SER A 453 20.30 -10.27 -2.71
CA SER A 453 20.21 -9.41 -3.88
C SER A 453 21.40 -8.48 -3.99
N ALA A 454 21.64 -7.99 -5.20
CA ALA A 454 22.64 -7.00 -5.51
C ALA A 454 22.04 -5.89 -6.37
N SER A 455 22.61 -4.70 -6.24
CA SER A 455 22.25 -3.53 -7.05
C SER A 455 23.48 -2.91 -7.70
N GLN A 456 23.28 -2.34 -8.87
CA GLN A 456 24.26 -1.50 -9.56
C GLN A 456 23.54 -0.31 -10.21
N VAL A 457 24.02 0.89 -9.92
CA VAL A 457 23.60 2.10 -10.61
C VAL A 457 24.79 2.75 -11.28
N THR A 458 24.58 3.30 -12.49
CA THR A 458 25.60 3.98 -13.28
C THR A 458 25.10 5.32 -13.78
N GLY A 459 26.01 6.29 -13.90
CA GLY A 459 25.69 7.64 -14.34
C GLY A 459 26.93 8.50 -14.43
N THR A 460 26.75 9.81 -14.64
CA THR A 460 27.87 10.75 -14.52
C THR A 460 28.43 10.79 -13.09
N ALA A 461 29.64 11.27 -12.93
CA ALA A 461 30.26 11.41 -11.61
C ALA A 461 29.39 12.30 -10.68
N GLN A 462 28.75 13.35 -11.23
CA GLN A 462 27.83 14.22 -10.49
C GLN A 462 26.59 13.46 -10.01
N ALA A 463 25.94 12.68 -10.88
CA ALA A 463 24.78 11.87 -10.52
C ALA A 463 25.10 10.83 -9.45
N ILE A 464 26.26 10.16 -9.53
CA ILE A 464 26.70 9.20 -8.51
C ILE A 464 27.09 9.91 -7.21
N ALA A 465 27.72 11.09 -7.29
CA ALA A 465 28.01 11.90 -6.11
C ALA A 465 26.70 12.36 -5.42
N ALA A 466 25.68 12.76 -6.18
CA ALA A 466 24.34 13.05 -5.63
C ALA A 466 23.71 11.82 -4.97
N THR A 467 23.85 10.64 -5.58
CA THR A 467 23.41 9.37 -5.01
C THR A 467 24.11 9.07 -3.69
N GLN A 468 25.40 9.22 -3.58
CA GLN A 468 26.17 9.05 -2.35
C GLN A 468 25.73 10.00 -1.23
N ARG A 469 25.30 11.22 -1.57
CA ARG A 469 24.81 12.24 -0.62
C ARG A 469 23.33 12.13 -0.28
N SER A 470 22.58 11.22 -0.90
CA SER A 470 21.14 11.08 -0.67
C SER A 470 20.83 10.75 0.79
N SER A 471 19.59 11.05 1.21
CA SER A 471 19.09 10.79 2.56
C SER A 471 19.17 9.31 2.97
N ALA A 472 19.15 8.40 1.99
CA ALA A 472 19.25 6.97 2.27
C ALA A 472 20.61 6.57 2.85
N ARG A 473 21.71 7.29 2.54
CA ARG A 473 23.08 6.84 2.89
C ARG A 473 24.03 7.87 3.47
N TYR A 474 24.07 9.12 3.01
CA TYR A 474 24.95 10.18 3.50
C TYR A 474 26.44 9.79 3.64
N TYR A 475 27.12 9.44 2.54
CA TYR A 475 28.55 9.07 2.53
C TYR A 475 29.47 10.21 3.04
N GLN A 476 29.01 11.44 3.03
CA GLN A 476 29.73 12.61 3.57
C GLN A 476 29.69 12.72 5.11
N GLN A 477 29.12 11.75 5.81
CA GLN A 477 29.05 11.75 7.27
C GLN A 477 30.47 11.78 7.86
N PRO A 478 30.87 12.81 8.63
CA PRO A 478 32.26 13.06 8.96
C PRO A 478 32.84 12.11 10.02
N ASP A 479 32.01 11.50 10.85
CA ASP A 479 32.42 10.56 11.90
C ASP A 479 32.20 9.08 11.54
N ALA A 480 31.74 8.80 10.31
CA ALA A 480 31.63 7.44 9.77
C ALA A 480 32.88 7.07 8.96
N LYS A 481 33.97 6.64 9.64
CA LYS A 481 35.26 6.37 9.01
C LYS A 481 35.23 5.26 7.95
N TYR A 482 34.25 4.40 7.96
CA TYR A 482 34.05 3.30 6.98
C TYR A 482 33.33 3.76 5.71
N LEU A 483 32.69 4.93 5.70
CA LEU A 483 32.06 5.53 4.54
C LEU A 483 33.05 6.52 3.90
N HIS A 484 33.25 6.39 2.61
CA HIS A 484 34.12 7.27 1.85
C HIS A 484 33.34 7.90 0.70
N PHE A 485 33.08 9.21 0.80
CA PHE A 485 32.52 9.97 -0.29
C PHE A 485 33.58 10.15 -1.38
N ASP A 486 33.32 9.60 -2.57
CA ASP A 486 34.19 9.74 -3.73
C ASP A 486 33.41 10.41 -4.88
N PRO A 487 33.68 11.70 -5.18
CA PRO A 487 33.00 12.44 -6.22
C PRO A 487 33.37 12.01 -7.64
N SER A 488 34.36 11.13 -7.82
CA SER A 488 34.81 10.66 -9.13
C SER A 488 34.12 9.40 -9.62
N LEU A 489 33.41 8.70 -8.73
CA LEU A 489 32.70 7.48 -9.08
C LEU A 489 31.62 7.70 -10.13
N THR A 490 31.54 6.81 -11.10
CA THR A 490 30.48 6.74 -12.13
C THR A 490 29.56 5.55 -11.96
N SER A 491 29.79 4.76 -10.92
CA SER A 491 28.99 3.60 -10.56
C SER A 491 28.94 3.41 -9.05
N LEU A 492 27.80 2.90 -8.53
CA LEU A 492 27.66 2.49 -7.16
C LEU A 492 27.04 1.10 -7.13
N THR A 493 27.60 0.21 -6.29
CA THR A 493 27.14 -1.17 -6.13
C THR A 493 26.87 -1.48 -4.67
N GLY A 494 25.94 -2.38 -4.43
CA GLY A 494 25.65 -2.84 -3.07
C GLY A 494 24.88 -4.16 -3.06
N HIS A 495 24.67 -4.68 -1.84
CA HIS A 495 23.93 -5.91 -1.60
C HIS A 495 22.94 -5.75 -0.47
N MET A 496 21.89 -6.57 -0.49
CA MET A 496 20.95 -6.74 0.59
C MET A 496 20.58 -8.21 0.73
N SER A 497 20.52 -8.69 1.97
CA SER A 497 20.08 -10.05 2.27
C SER A 497 19.29 -10.12 3.56
N GLU A 498 18.44 -11.12 3.66
CA GLU A 498 17.66 -11.41 4.86
C GLU A 498 17.39 -12.91 4.96
N ILE A 499 17.37 -13.42 6.19
CA ILE A 499 16.94 -14.78 6.51
C ILE A 499 16.07 -14.74 7.77
N ALA A 500 14.96 -15.50 7.76
CA ALA A 500 14.12 -15.65 8.92
C ALA A 500 13.68 -17.09 9.13
N LEU A 501 13.45 -17.42 10.38
CA LEU A 501 12.78 -18.62 10.83
C LEU A 501 11.52 -18.22 11.61
N ALA A 502 10.38 -18.78 11.23
CA ALA A 502 9.10 -18.51 11.88
C ALA A 502 8.37 -19.79 12.26
N LYS A 503 7.70 -19.78 13.39
CA LYS A 503 6.70 -20.76 13.82
C LYS A 503 5.33 -20.12 13.78
N ARG A 504 4.35 -20.79 13.19
CA ARG A 504 2.95 -20.36 13.09
C ARG A 504 2.06 -21.20 14.00
N GLY A 505 0.85 -20.75 14.26
CA GLY A 505 -0.18 -21.44 15.04
C GLY A 505 -0.53 -20.71 16.34
N THR A 506 -1.15 -21.37 17.30
CA THR A 506 -1.54 -20.81 18.60
C THR A 506 -0.36 -20.18 19.35
N TRP A 507 0.76 -20.86 19.39
CA TRP A 507 2.05 -20.28 19.79
C TRP A 507 2.86 -19.96 18.55
N TYR A 508 3.20 -18.69 18.38
CA TYR A 508 4.00 -18.23 17.27
C TYR A 508 5.32 -17.64 17.74
N ALA A 509 6.32 -17.74 16.90
CA ALA A 509 7.64 -17.16 17.15
C ALA A 509 8.29 -16.81 15.81
N SER A 510 9.17 -15.82 15.81
CA SER A 510 10.02 -15.53 14.66
C SER A 510 11.37 -14.95 15.09
N VAL A 511 12.38 -15.22 14.28
CA VAL A 511 13.67 -14.53 14.30
C VAL A 511 14.06 -14.21 12.86
N ALA A 512 14.54 -12.99 12.62
CA ALA A 512 15.04 -12.58 11.34
C ALA A 512 16.35 -11.77 11.48
N LEU A 513 17.26 -11.98 10.54
CA LEU A 513 18.51 -11.25 10.41
C LEU A 513 18.58 -10.63 9.02
N LYS A 514 18.88 -9.35 8.95
CA LYS A 514 18.95 -8.57 7.72
C LYS A 514 20.26 -7.80 7.63
N ASP A 515 20.81 -7.72 6.44
CA ASP A 515 22.01 -6.96 6.11
C ASP A 515 21.75 -6.09 4.87
N VAL A 516 22.03 -4.79 4.97
CA VAL A 516 21.84 -3.82 3.88
C VAL A 516 23.10 -2.96 3.77
N SER A 517 23.88 -3.21 2.72
CA SER A 517 25.15 -2.51 2.52
C SER A 517 24.96 -1.02 2.20
N PRO A 518 25.93 -0.15 2.52
CA PRO A 518 25.84 1.29 2.26
C PRO A 518 25.59 1.64 0.79
N GLY A 519 26.17 0.86 -0.15
CA GLY A 519 26.06 1.10 -1.58
C GLY A 519 24.79 0.57 -2.25
N PHE A 520 23.92 -0.14 -1.53
CA PHE A 520 22.70 -0.69 -2.12
C PHE A 520 21.73 0.41 -2.55
N GLU A 521 21.24 0.35 -3.79
CA GLU A 521 20.33 1.36 -4.37
C GLU A 521 19.29 0.72 -5.26
N MET A 522 18.00 0.98 -4.98
CA MET A 522 16.89 0.47 -5.79
C MET A 522 15.78 1.51 -6.05
N ASN A 523 15.95 2.76 -5.63
CA ASN A 523 14.91 3.80 -5.72
C ASN A 523 14.54 4.23 -7.14
N ASP A 524 15.23 3.73 -8.16
CA ASP A 524 14.86 3.99 -9.56
C ASP A 524 13.56 3.28 -9.95
N ILE A 525 13.31 2.08 -9.40
CA ILE A 525 12.09 1.29 -9.65
C ILE A 525 11.50 0.68 -8.36
N GLY A 526 12.25 0.67 -7.28
CA GLY A 526 11.84 0.22 -5.96
C GLY A 526 11.58 1.36 -4.99
N PHE A 527 11.39 1.01 -3.73
CA PHE A 527 11.26 1.95 -2.63
C PHE A 527 12.12 1.52 -1.44
N GLN A 528 12.97 2.43 -0.98
CA GLN A 528 13.91 2.22 0.11
C GLN A 528 14.25 3.56 0.76
N SER A 529 14.07 3.67 2.06
CA SER A 529 14.37 4.90 2.80
C SER A 529 15.76 4.91 3.43
N ARG A 530 16.31 3.74 3.80
CA ARG A 530 17.60 3.60 4.48
C ARG A 530 18.43 2.46 3.93
N VAL A 531 19.74 2.66 3.95
CA VAL A 531 20.79 1.64 3.79
C VAL A 531 21.80 1.77 4.91
N ASP A 532 22.90 1.02 4.87
CA ASP A 532 23.96 1.06 5.87
C ASP A 532 23.48 0.56 7.22
N TYR A 533 22.92 -0.66 7.25
CA TYR A 533 22.55 -1.28 8.51
C TYR A 533 22.49 -2.80 8.46
N ARG A 534 22.68 -3.40 9.64
CA ARG A 534 22.33 -4.78 9.96
C ARG A 534 21.24 -4.75 11.00
N SER A 535 20.24 -5.61 10.90
CA SER A 535 19.20 -5.69 11.91
C SER A 535 18.90 -7.12 12.30
N ALA A 536 18.45 -7.27 13.56
CA ALA A 536 17.90 -8.49 14.10
C ALA A 536 16.52 -8.20 14.68
N SER A 537 15.53 -9.00 14.30
CA SER A 537 14.20 -8.92 14.89
C SER A 537 13.78 -10.25 15.48
N THR A 538 13.09 -10.23 16.61
CA THR A 538 12.53 -11.39 17.27
C THR A 538 11.09 -11.11 17.65
N GLY A 539 10.28 -12.17 17.69
CA GLY A 539 8.92 -12.11 18.14
C GLY A 539 8.49 -13.43 18.72
N PHE A 540 7.66 -13.39 19.75
CA PHE A 540 7.06 -14.54 20.37
C PHE A 540 5.69 -14.17 20.90
N GLY A 541 4.72 -15.10 20.82
CA GLY A 541 3.41 -14.83 21.38
C GLY A 541 2.48 -16.03 21.37
N TYR A 542 1.33 -15.78 21.96
CA TYR A 542 0.21 -16.68 22.06
C TYR A 542 -1.04 -16.04 21.47
N GLN A 543 -1.82 -16.77 20.72
CA GLN A 543 -3.12 -16.35 20.19
C GLN A 543 -4.13 -17.50 20.28
N SER A 544 -5.39 -17.16 20.56
CA SER A 544 -6.50 -18.11 20.56
C SER A 544 -7.77 -17.43 20.07
N SER A 545 -8.51 -18.10 19.20
CA SER A 545 -9.88 -17.75 18.79
C SER A 545 -10.92 -18.70 19.37
N ASP A 546 -10.55 -19.51 20.35
CA ASP A 546 -11.49 -20.36 21.06
C ASP A 546 -12.41 -19.50 21.93
N ALA A 547 -13.69 -19.47 21.57
CA ALA A 547 -14.68 -18.68 22.27
C ALA A 547 -14.93 -19.20 23.69
N GLY A 548 -14.69 -18.35 24.68
CA GLY A 548 -14.97 -18.59 26.08
C GLY A 548 -16.13 -17.73 26.61
N LYS A 549 -16.36 -17.77 27.91
CA LYS A 549 -17.43 -16.97 28.54
C LYS A 549 -17.20 -15.46 28.46
N ILE A 550 -15.95 -15.01 28.49
CA ILE A 550 -15.57 -13.59 28.51
C ILE A 550 -14.97 -13.18 27.18
N PHE A 551 -14.04 -13.97 26.66
CA PHE A 551 -13.30 -13.64 25.44
C PHE A 551 -13.72 -14.56 24.29
N ARG A 552 -13.91 -13.97 23.15
CA ARG A 552 -14.09 -14.67 21.87
C ARG A 552 -12.74 -14.96 21.21
N SER A 553 -11.84 -14.02 21.27
CA SER A 553 -10.45 -14.19 20.85
C SER A 553 -9.53 -13.35 21.71
N ARG A 554 -8.26 -13.74 21.79
CA ARG A 554 -7.23 -13.00 22.54
C ARG A 554 -5.85 -13.30 22.02
N TYR A 555 -4.95 -12.34 22.17
CA TYR A 555 -3.53 -12.54 21.89
C TYR A 555 -2.67 -11.78 22.90
N LEU A 556 -1.47 -12.30 23.12
CA LEU A 556 -0.39 -11.66 23.87
C LEU A 556 0.91 -11.99 23.16
N GLY A 557 1.68 -10.98 22.80
CA GLY A 557 2.97 -11.17 22.15
C GLY A 557 3.95 -10.08 22.51
N GLY A 558 5.21 -10.30 22.18
CA GLY A 558 6.28 -9.34 22.35
C GLY A 558 7.50 -9.74 21.55
N GLY A 559 8.48 -8.89 21.57
CA GLY A 559 9.73 -9.09 20.83
C GLY A 559 10.64 -7.90 20.91
N THR A 560 11.64 -7.90 20.06
CA THR A 560 12.54 -6.75 19.90
C THR A 560 13.02 -6.64 18.47
N THR A 561 13.25 -5.41 18.03
CA THR A 561 14.02 -5.11 16.82
C THR A 561 15.22 -4.28 17.21
N SER A 562 16.39 -4.68 16.73
CA SER A 562 17.65 -3.95 16.92
C SER A 562 18.33 -3.76 15.58
N ALA A 563 18.96 -2.60 15.39
CA ALA A 563 19.75 -2.31 14.19
C ALA A 563 21.06 -1.60 14.55
N TRP A 564 22.07 -1.92 13.76
CA TRP A 564 23.41 -1.36 13.85
C TRP A 564 23.87 -0.90 12.47
N ASN A 565 24.60 0.20 12.38
CA ASN A 565 25.29 0.57 11.15
C ASN A 565 26.48 -0.38 10.88
N TYR A 566 27.15 -0.22 9.76
CA TYR A 566 28.26 -1.10 9.38
C TYR A 566 29.50 -0.95 10.29
N ASP A 567 29.56 0.13 11.09
CA ASP A 567 30.56 0.34 12.15
C ASP A 567 30.18 -0.40 13.47
N GLY A 568 29.05 -1.04 13.55
CA GLY A 568 28.56 -1.71 14.75
C GLY A 568 27.90 -0.78 15.77
N THR A 569 27.74 0.50 15.47
CA THR A 569 27.01 1.45 16.33
C THR A 569 25.53 1.14 16.30
N SER A 570 24.91 1.00 17.48
CA SER A 570 23.47 0.81 17.62
C SER A 570 22.71 2.06 17.14
N ILE A 571 21.90 1.89 16.08
CA ILE A 571 21.08 2.95 15.47
C ILE A 571 19.60 2.78 15.70
N PHE A 572 19.20 1.68 16.29
CA PHE A 572 17.81 1.41 16.69
C PHE A 572 17.72 0.24 17.65
N GLN A 573 16.87 0.36 18.66
CA GLN A 573 16.49 -0.75 19.52
C GLN A 573 15.07 -0.50 20.04
N SER A 574 14.19 -1.51 19.94
CA SER A 574 12.79 -1.39 20.30
C SER A 574 12.24 -2.74 20.81
N PRO A 575 12.41 -3.08 22.09
CA PRO A 575 11.58 -4.09 22.74
C PRO A 575 10.14 -3.63 22.83
N TYR A 576 9.20 -4.55 22.58
CA TYR A 576 7.78 -4.24 22.57
C TYR A 576 6.94 -5.37 23.16
N VAL A 577 5.74 -5.02 23.61
CA VAL A 577 4.67 -5.93 23.99
C VAL A 577 3.39 -5.50 23.28
N SER A 578 2.63 -6.47 22.79
CA SER A 578 1.31 -6.25 22.21
C SER A 578 0.30 -7.24 22.76
N THR A 579 -0.91 -6.80 23.07
CA THR A 579 -1.99 -7.65 23.54
C THR A 579 -3.33 -7.11 23.04
N GLY A 580 -4.28 -8.02 22.91
CA GLY A 580 -5.64 -7.63 22.56
C GLY A 580 -6.62 -8.76 22.78
N ALA A 581 -7.89 -8.37 22.82
CA ALA A 581 -8.99 -9.30 23.00
C ALA A 581 -10.24 -8.79 22.29
N THR A 582 -11.03 -9.73 21.78
CA THR A 582 -12.43 -9.51 21.44
C THR A 582 -13.28 -10.19 22.50
N PHE A 583 -14.14 -9.44 23.14
CA PHE A 583 -15.04 -9.91 24.18
C PHE A 583 -16.25 -10.66 23.58
N SER A 584 -16.95 -11.43 24.40
CA SER A 584 -18.17 -12.16 23.98
C SER A 584 -19.30 -11.24 23.49
N ASN A 585 -19.30 -9.97 23.90
CA ASN A 585 -20.23 -8.92 23.41
C ASN A 585 -19.73 -8.24 22.12
N MET A 586 -18.68 -8.74 21.50
CA MET A 586 -18.07 -8.24 20.26
C MET A 586 -17.35 -6.89 20.35
N TRP A 587 -17.15 -6.37 21.57
CA TRP A 587 -16.21 -5.25 21.76
C TRP A 587 -14.77 -5.74 21.67
N GLY A 588 -13.94 -4.98 21.00
CA GLY A 588 -12.51 -5.24 20.91
C GLY A 588 -11.68 -4.20 21.65
N ILE A 589 -10.53 -4.64 22.16
CA ILE A 589 -9.49 -3.76 22.70
C ILE A 589 -8.12 -4.30 22.30
N SER A 590 -7.19 -3.39 21.97
CA SER A 590 -5.79 -3.74 21.75
C SER A 590 -4.87 -2.70 22.36
N LEU A 591 -3.74 -3.15 22.86
CA LEU A 591 -2.67 -2.36 23.44
C LEU A 591 -1.34 -2.78 22.80
N PHE A 592 -0.57 -1.80 22.36
CA PHE A 592 0.83 -1.95 21.98
C PHE A 592 1.66 -0.99 22.84
N THR A 593 2.82 -1.44 23.31
CA THR A 593 3.79 -0.60 24.00
C THR A 593 5.20 -0.98 23.61
N ALA A 594 6.04 0.03 23.41
CA ALA A 594 7.45 -0.14 23.15
C ALA A 594 8.29 0.78 24.07
N ASP A 595 9.47 0.28 24.45
CA ASP A 595 10.49 1.03 25.15
C ASP A 595 11.74 1.03 24.27
N ASN A 596 12.17 2.19 23.83
CA ASN A 596 13.33 2.33 22.95
C ASN A 596 14.52 2.85 23.79
N PRO A 597 15.47 1.99 24.17
CA PRO A 597 16.67 2.44 24.88
C PRO A 597 17.44 3.49 24.09
N THR A 598 18.28 4.25 24.78
CA THR A 598 19.17 5.22 24.15
C THR A 598 20.00 4.57 23.05
N HIS A 599 19.99 5.16 21.85
CA HIS A 599 20.73 4.72 20.68
C HIS A 599 21.23 5.92 19.86
N TYR A 600 21.85 5.72 18.72
CA TYR A 600 22.30 6.81 17.86
C TYR A 600 21.46 6.88 16.59
N ASP A 601 21.37 8.07 16.01
CA ASP A 601 20.81 8.26 14.67
C ASP A 601 21.85 8.91 13.73
N ASN A 602 21.97 8.34 12.53
CA ASN A 602 22.89 8.80 11.50
C ASN A 602 22.20 9.59 10.38
N ARG A 603 20.97 10.07 10.63
CA ARG A 603 20.15 10.83 9.65
C ARG A 603 19.64 12.17 10.18
N LEU A 604 19.54 12.36 11.49
CA LEU A 604 19.02 13.60 12.11
C LEU A 604 19.80 14.84 11.70
N THR A 605 21.11 14.72 11.59
CA THR A 605 22.00 15.82 11.16
C THR A 605 22.06 16.00 9.66
N ARG A 606 21.33 15.16 8.89
CA ARG A 606 21.25 15.17 7.41
C ARG A 606 22.62 15.16 6.73
N GLY A 607 23.42 14.16 7.08
CA GLY A 607 24.79 13.96 6.58
C GLY A 607 25.88 14.62 7.40
N GLY A 608 25.55 15.09 8.58
CA GLY A 608 26.49 15.45 9.62
C GLY A 608 26.83 14.28 10.55
N PRO A 609 27.43 14.53 11.72
CA PRO A 609 27.82 13.48 12.65
C PRO A 609 26.64 12.73 13.25
N LEU A 610 26.92 11.55 13.79
CA LEU A 610 25.98 10.79 14.61
C LEU A 610 25.43 11.64 15.76
N MET A 611 24.16 11.47 16.04
CA MET A 611 23.50 12.15 17.15
C MET A 611 22.88 11.13 18.09
N LEU A 612 22.95 11.34 19.38
CA LEU A 612 22.31 10.52 20.39
C LEU A 612 20.78 10.71 20.31
N ILE A 613 20.03 9.64 20.45
CA ILE A 613 18.59 9.65 20.65
C ILE A 613 18.33 9.26 22.11
N PRO A 614 17.67 10.11 22.90
CA PRO A 614 17.26 9.77 24.25
C PRO A 614 16.35 8.55 24.29
N ARG A 615 16.37 7.81 25.40
CA ARG A 615 15.40 6.74 25.64
C ARG A 615 13.99 7.27 25.47
N SER A 616 13.16 6.54 24.73
CA SER A 616 11.77 6.88 24.49
C SER A 616 10.83 5.70 24.73
N TRP A 617 9.57 5.99 24.91
CA TRP A 617 8.49 5.01 25.05
C TRP A 617 7.30 5.39 24.17
N SER A 618 6.55 4.38 23.75
CA SER A 618 5.26 4.57 23.10
C SER A 618 4.20 3.65 23.66
N VAL A 619 2.95 4.12 23.63
CA VAL A 619 1.75 3.36 24.01
C VAL A 619 0.68 3.67 23.00
N ASP A 620 0.17 2.63 22.33
CA ASP A 620 -0.97 2.70 21.42
C ASP A 620 -2.11 1.86 22.00
N LEU A 621 -3.24 2.51 22.29
CA LEU A 621 -4.46 1.90 22.77
C LEU A 621 -5.55 2.10 21.73
N SER A 622 -6.19 1.02 21.30
CA SER A 622 -7.34 1.09 20.39
C SER A 622 -8.47 0.17 20.84
N GLY A 623 -9.68 0.53 20.43
CA GLY A 623 -10.86 -0.27 20.70
C GLY A 623 -11.85 -0.19 19.56
N ASN A 624 -12.79 -1.12 19.54
CA ASN A 624 -13.93 -1.09 18.62
C ASN A 624 -15.19 -1.61 19.31
N SER A 625 -16.31 -1.00 19.01
CA SER A 625 -17.61 -1.49 19.44
C SER A 625 -18.08 -2.66 18.56
N ASP A 626 -19.22 -3.24 18.89
CA ASP A 626 -19.82 -4.35 18.13
C ASP A 626 -20.10 -3.93 16.67
N THR A 627 -19.36 -4.51 15.73
CA THR A 627 -19.43 -4.22 14.28
C THR A 627 -20.75 -4.65 13.62
N ARG A 628 -21.62 -5.39 14.32
CA ARG A 628 -22.94 -5.78 13.86
C ARG A 628 -23.98 -4.66 14.03
N ARG A 629 -23.63 -3.58 14.73
CA ARG A 629 -24.52 -2.43 14.97
C ARG A 629 -24.52 -1.47 13.77
N LEU A 630 -25.60 -0.70 13.66
CA LEU A 630 -25.72 0.34 12.60
C LEU A 630 -24.65 1.41 12.71
N VAL A 631 -24.15 1.63 13.91
CA VAL A 631 -23.03 2.54 14.17
C VAL A 631 -21.93 1.77 14.90
N THR A 632 -20.78 1.73 14.32
CA THR A 632 -19.56 1.21 14.94
C THR A 632 -18.65 2.37 15.33
N VAL A 633 -18.12 2.33 16.54
CA VAL A 633 -17.24 3.34 17.10
C VAL A 633 -15.88 2.71 17.34
N SER A 634 -14.82 3.27 16.77
CA SER A 634 -13.45 2.78 16.94
C SER A 634 -12.53 3.94 17.39
N PRO A 635 -12.37 4.15 18.71
CA PRO A 635 -11.42 5.12 19.25
C PRO A 635 -10.00 4.57 19.24
N SER A 636 -9.01 5.47 19.09
CA SER A 636 -7.61 5.17 19.33
C SER A 636 -6.88 6.33 20.01
N LEU A 637 -5.88 5.98 20.81
CA LEU A 637 -5.00 6.88 21.53
C LEU A 637 -3.57 6.41 21.35
N SER A 638 -2.72 7.27 20.77
CA SER A 638 -1.27 7.04 20.69
C SER A 638 -0.55 8.07 21.54
N LEU A 639 0.37 7.60 22.38
CA LEU A 639 1.19 8.42 23.26
C LEU A 639 2.65 8.08 23.03
N PHE A 640 3.47 9.11 22.91
CA PHE A 640 4.92 9.00 22.88
C PHE A 640 5.56 9.99 23.82
N GLY A 641 6.69 9.60 24.41
CA GLY A 641 7.52 10.50 25.20
C GLY A 641 8.98 10.05 25.24
N ASP A 642 9.91 10.99 25.40
CA ASP A 642 11.33 10.71 25.49
C ASP A 642 12.01 11.40 26.67
N GLY A 643 13.26 11.01 26.93
CA GLY A 643 14.10 11.57 28.01
C GLY A 643 14.54 13.02 27.79
N SER A 644 14.28 13.62 26.65
CA SER A 644 14.53 15.06 26.40
C SER A 644 13.33 15.95 26.76
N GLY A 645 12.17 15.33 27.03
CA GLY A 645 10.90 16.02 27.25
C GLY A 645 10.08 16.17 25.96
N ALA A 646 10.47 15.55 24.83
CA ALA A 646 9.63 15.47 23.65
C ALA A 646 8.41 14.59 23.91
N THR A 647 7.26 15.00 23.39
CA THR A 647 5.98 14.26 23.52
C THR A 647 5.18 14.34 22.24
N GLU A 648 4.41 13.25 21.96
CA GLU A 648 3.40 13.22 20.91
C GLU A 648 2.14 12.58 21.48
N ARG A 649 0.98 13.12 21.12
CA ARG A 649 -0.34 12.65 21.56
C ARG A 649 -1.30 12.71 20.39
N THR A 650 -1.72 11.54 19.93
CA THR A 650 -2.71 11.43 18.86
C THR A 650 -3.98 10.81 19.40
N VAL A 651 -5.11 11.49 19.20
CA VAL A 651 -6.45 10.96 19.49
C VAL A 651 -7.18 10.84 18.16
N SER A 652 -7.67 9.65 17.84
CA SER A 652 -8.45 9.40 16.63
C SER A 652 -9.75 8.69 16.99
N LEU A 653 -10.78 8.94 16.18
CA LEU A 653 -12.07 8.29 16.26
C LEU A 653 -12.51 7.90 14.85
N SER A 654 -12.91 6.66 14.65
CA SER A 654 -13.61 6.25 13.42
C SER A 654 -15.06 5.91 13.75
N LEU A 655 -15.97 6.57 13.06
CA LEU A 655 -17.42 6.30 13.11
C LEU A 655 -17.83 5.67 11.78
N ASP A 656 -18.17 4.39 11.83
CA ASP A 656 -18.70 3.64 10.69
C ASP A 656 -20.21 3.50 10.86
N MET A 657 -20.97 4.03 9.90
CA MET A 657 -22.44 4.16 9.99
C MET A 657 -23.11 3.57 8.77
N ARG A 658 -24.15 2.77 8.99
CA ARG A 658 -24.97 2.13 7.97
C ARG A 658 -26.43 2.45 8.21
N PRO A 659 -26.87 3.70 7.93
CA PRO A 659 -28.23 4.14 8.21
C PRO A 659 -29.28 3.35 7.42
N THR A 660 -28.92 2.85 6.25
CA THR A 660 -29.73 1.97 5.39
C THR A 660 -28.84 0.87 4.79
N SER A 661 -29.45 -0.11 4.13
CA SER A 661 -28.70 -1.17 3.43
C SER A 661 -27.92 -0.69 2.20
N PHE A 662 -28.14 0.53 1.71
CA PHE A 662 -27.54 1.09 0.50
C PHE A 662 -26.75 2.37 0.74
N ILE A 663 -26.63 2.83 1.99
CA ILE A 663 -25.80 3.97 2.37
C ILE A 663 -24.80 3.53 3.44
N HIS A 664 -23.54 3.78 3.16
CA HIS A 664 -22.44 3.59 4.10
C HIS A 664 -21.68 4.91 4.28
N VAL A 665 -21.43 5.31 5.52
CA VAL A 665 -20.72 6.55 5.87
C VAL A 665 -19.64 6.22 6.87
N ASN A 666 -18.43 6.64 6.58
CA ASN A 666 -17.31 6.62 7.52
C ASN A 666 -16.85 8.04 7.80
N VAL A 667 -16.67 8.40 9.08
CA VAL A 667 -16.12 9.70 9.50
C VAL A 667 -15.00 9.44 10.49
N GLY A 668 -13.79 9.89 10.14
CA GLY A 668 -12.55 9.60 10.88
C GLY A 668 -11.79 10.86 11.30
N PRO A 669 -12.22 11.63 12.33
CA PRO A 669 -11.42 12.72 12.87
C PRO A 669 -10.18 12.19 13.61
N SER A 670 -9.06 12.89 13.42
CA SER A 670 -7.79 12.67 14.13
C SER A 670 -7.18 14.00 14.53
N PHE A 671 -6.73 14.09 15.77
CA PHE A 671 -6.03 15.26 16.28
C PHE A 671 -4.70 14.83 16.91
N ASP A 672 -3.62 15.41 16.40
CA ASP A 672 -2.26 15.13 16.80
C ASP A 672 -1.60 16.39 17.36
N VAL A 673 -0.88 16.25 18.50
CA VAL A 673 -0.11 17.30 19.13
C VAL A 673 1.29 16.79 19.40
N VAL A 674 2.28 17.41 18.76
CA VAL A 674 3.70 17.11 18.92
C VAL A 674 4.42 18.26 19.62
N HIS A 675 5.22 17.91 20.61
CA HIS A 675 6.21 18.80 21.20
C HIS A 675 7.59 18.16 21.02
N GLY A 676 8.32 18.62 20.01
CA GLY A 676 9.67 18.14 19.70
C GLY A 676 10.74 19.05 20.29
N THR A 677 11.76 18.48 20.89
CA THR A 677 12.88 19.21 21.51
C THR A 677 14.10 19.31 20.61
N GLY A 678 14.14 18.65 19.44
CA GLY A 678 15.31 18.59 18.56
C GLY A 678 14.94 18.48 17.08
N GLN A 679 14.06 19.36 16.59
CA GLN A 679 13.72 19.41 15.17
C GLN A 679 14.86 20.04 14.38
N TYR A 680 15.39 19.32 13.38
CA TYR A 680 16.41 19.85 12.48
C TYR A 680 15.87 21.02 11.65
N VAL A 681 16.67 22.09 11.55
CA VAL A 681 16.38 23.28 10.76
C VAL A 681 17.29 23.34 9.54
N ARG A 682 18.61 23.43 9.74
CA ARG A 682 19.61 23.48 8.67
C ARG A 682 21.02 23.21 9.18
N ALA A 683 21.95 22.96 8.26
CA ALA A 683 23.39 23.01 8.56
C ALA A 683 24.01 24.20 7.85
N VAL A 684 24.96 24.88 8.55
CA VAL A 684 25.69 26.04 8.05
C VAL A 684 27.20 25.76 8.14
N SER A 685 27.96 26.04 7.10
CA SER A 685 29.40 25.91 7.09
C SER A 685 30.02 27.00 7.95
N ASP A 686 30.89 26.60 8.87
CA ASP A 686 31.64 27.48 9.76
C ASP A 686 32.94 26.79 10.18
N SER A 687 34.06 27.26 9.66
CA SER A 687 35.38 26.67 9.95
C SER A 687 35.79 26.71 11.42
N LEU A 688 35.16 27.59 12.20
CA LEU A 688 35.39 27.73 13.66
C LEU A 688 34.62 26.68 14.45
N ALA A 689 33.61 26.05 13.88
CA ALA A 689 32.85 24.96 14.51
C ALA A 689 33.60 23.62 14.43
N THR A 690 34.87 23.59 14.95
CA THR A 690 35.78 22.44 14.80
C THR A 690 35.23 21.18 15.47
N ILE A 691 34.51 21.28 16.60
CA ILE A 691 33.92 20.15 17.31
C ILE A 691 32.90 19.42 16.44
N THR A 692 32.20 20.14 15.60
CA THR A 692 31.17 19.63 14.71
C THR A 692 31.61 19.60 13.23
N PHE A 693 32.91 19.38 13.04
CA PHE A 693 33.57 19.18 11.72
C PHE A 693 33.39 20.34 10.74
N GLY A 694 33.51 21.58 11.24
CA GLY A 694 33.45 22.78 10.40
C GLY A 694 32.03 23.16 9.94
N ARG A 695 31.01 22.68 10.66
CA ARG A 695 29.60 23.01 10.38
C ARG A 695 28.80 23.16 11.66
N ARG A 696 27.88 24.11 11.69
CA ARG A 696 26.87 24.23 12.74
C ARG A 696 25.59 23.56 12.31
N TYR A 697 25.11 22.61 13.10
CA TYR A 697 23.83 21.91 12.88
C TYR A 697 22.79 22.58 13.76
N VAL A 698 21.89 23.32 13.11
CA VAL A 698 20.86 24.13 13.78
C VAL A 698 19.59 23.31 13.96
N PHE A 699 19.12 23.29 15.19
CA PHE A 699 17.87 22.67 15.62
C PHE A 699 16.97 23.70 16.31
N ALA A 700 15.72 23.35 16.53
CA ALA A 700 14.78 24.12 17.31
C ALA A 700 13.80 23.23 18.06
N ASN A 701 13.10 23.76 19.05
CA ASN A 701 11.90 23.11 19.54
C ASN A 701 10.78 23.31 18.52
N LEU A 702 9.95 22.30 18.34
CA LEU A 702 8.76 22.34 17.47
C LEU A 702 7.51 22.03 18.31
N SER A 703 6.54 22.94 18.26
CA SER A 703 5.17 22.66 18.72
C SER A 703 4.27 22.57 17.51
N GLN A 704 3.79 21.36 17.20
CA GLN A 704 2.94 21.09 16.04
C GLN A 704 1.56 20.62 16.51
N SER A 705 0.52 21.08 15.81
CA SER A 705 -0.84 20.56 15.97
C SER A 705 -1.41 20.24 14.59
N THR A 706 -1.92 19.03 14.43
CA THR A 706 -2.49 18.55 13.18
C THR A 706 -3.92 18.04 13.40
N LEU A 707 -4.89 18.58 12.69
CA LEU A 707 -6.27 18.10 12.60
C LEU A 707 -6.50 17.57 11.20
N ALA A 708 -6.91 16.31 11.11
CA ALA A 708 -7.37 15.68 9.87
C ALA A 708 -8.74 15.03 10.10
N MET A 709 -9.56 14.94 9.07
CA MET A 709 -10.83 14.22 9.15
C MET A 709 -11.12 13.55 7.81
N ASP A 710 -10.96 12.24 7.75
CA ASP A 710 -11.38 11.46 6.59
C ASP A 710 -12.89 11.24 6.64
N THR A 711 -13.58 11.61 5.57
CA THR A 711 -15.01 11.37 5.44
C THR A 711 -15.28 10.67 4.13
N ARG A 712 -15.97 9.52 4.18
CA ARG A 712 -16.39 8.75 3.02
C ARG A 712 -17.88 8.49 3.09
N LEU A 713 -18.55 8.61 1.95
CA LEU A 713 -19.93 8.22 1.78
C LEU A 713 -20.03 7.37 0.50
N ASP A 714 -20.51 6.15 0.66
CA ASP A 714 -20.86 5.26 -0.43
C ASP A 714 -22.38 5.17 -0.51
N TRP A 715 -22.95 5.62 -1.63
CA TRP A 715 -24.36 5.51 -1.94
C TRP A 715 -24.55 4.60 -3.13
N THR A 716 -25.09 3.43 -2.88
CA THR A 716 -25.30 2.37 -3.88
C THR A 716 -26.76 2.37 -4.32
N PHE A 717 -27.02 2.82 -5.53
CA PHE A 717 -28.37 2.83 -6.11
C PHE A 717 -28.77 1.44 -6.61
N THR A 718 -27.83 0.77 -7.30
CA THR A 718 -27.89 -0.65 -7.71
C THR A 718 -26.49 -1.26 -7.60
N SER A 719 -26.34 -2.56 -7.80
CA SER A 719 -25.01 -3.20 -7.86
C SER A 719 -24.09 -2.61 -8.93
N GLU A 720 -24.69 -1.98 -9.97
CA GLU A 720 -24.01 -1.39 -11.12
C GLU A 720 -23.82 0.13 -11.02
N LEU A 721 -24.66 0.85 -10.24
CA LEU A 721 -24.65 2.31 -10.17
C LEU A 721 -24.38 2.77 -8.74
N THR A 722 -23.24 3.46 -8.54
CA THR A 722 -22.79 3.93 -7.24
C THR A 722 -22.29 5.37 -7.29
N LEU A 723 -22.51 6.12 -6.22
CA LEU A 723 -21.92 7.43 -5.97
C LEU A 723 -21.02 7.32 -4.74
N GLN A 724 -19.75 7.64 -4.89
CA GLN A 724 -18.78 7.70 -3.82
C GLN A 724 -18.35 9.14 -3.60
N LEU A 725 -18.38 9.59 -2.36
CA LEU A 725 -17.89 10.90 -1.95
C LEU A 725 -16.77 10.72 -0.95
N TYR A 726 -15.70 11.47 -1.14
CA TYR A 726 -14.59 11.60 -0.21
C TYR A 726 -14.31 13.06 0.10
N ALA A 727 -14.01 13.37 1.34
CA ALA A 727 -13.56 14.68 1.76
C ALA A 727 -12.58 14.57 2.92
N GLN A 728 -11.42 15.23 2.79
CA GLN A 728 -10.39 15.32 3.82
C GLN A 728 -10.03 16.79 4.09
N PRO A 729 -10.70 17.47 5.03
CA PRO A 729 -10.15 18.70 5.60
C PRO A 729 -8.92 18.37 6.45
N PHE A 730 -7.86 19.15 6.24
CA PHE A 730 -6.57 18.99 6.89
C PHE A 730 -6.01 20.34 7.31
N ILE A 731 -5.56 20.45 8.56
CA ILE A 731 -4.91 21.64 9.11
C ILE A 731 -3.69 21.17 9.90
N SER A 732 -2.51 21.65 9.55
CA SER A 732 -1.29 21.37 10.31
C SER A 732 -0.52 22.66 10.55
N THR A 733 -0.22 22.95 11.81
CA THR A 733 0.52 24.14 12.24
C THR A 733 1.79 23.72 12.95
N GLY A 734 2.87 24.45 12.73
CA GLY A 734 4.14 24.21 13.41
C GLY A 734 4.82 25.51 13.85
N LYS A 735 5.04 25.66 15.15
CA LYS A 735 5.73 26.79 15.76
C LYS A 735 7.12 26.36 16.19
N TYR A 736 8.12 27.02 15.64
CA TYR A 736 9.53 26.83 16.01
C TYR A 736 9.94 27.84 17.05
N SER A 737 10.74 27.37 18.04
CA SER A 737 11.27 28.19 19.12
C SER A 737 12.60 27.65 19.63
N SER A 738 13.31 28.39 20.50
CA SER A 738 14.56 27.95 21.09
C SER A 738 15.55 27.41 20.08
N PHE A 739 15.90 28.25 19.09
CA PHE A 739 16.91 27.89 18.11
C PHE A 739 18.25 27.65 18.77
N LYS A 740 18.88 26.52 18.40
CA LYS A 740 20.06 26.01 19.10
C LYS A 740 20.95 25.25 18.15
N GLN A 741 22.22 25.12 18.47
CA GLN A 741 23.18 24.29 17.73
C GLN A 741 23.52 23.02 18.49
N LEU A 742 23.82 21.96 17.76
CA LEU A 742 24.39 20.75 18.33
C LEU A 742 25.77 21.08 18.94
N ARG A 743 25.95 20.82 20.24
CA ARG A 743 27.18 21.11 20.95
C ARG A 743 28.34 20.18 20.58
N ALA A 744 28.05 18.90 20.46
CA ALA A 744 29.05 17.88 20.16
C ALA A 744 28.43 16.68 19.42
N PRO A 745 29.21 15.98 18.56
CA PRO A 745 28.83 14.70 18.02
C PRO A 745 28.45 13.69 19.10
N ARG A 746 27.64 12.69 18.73
CA ARG A 746 27.23 11.58 19.60
C ARG A 746 26.55 12.03 20.90
N SER A 747 25.95 13.23 20.91
CA SER A 747 25.22 13.76 22.06
C SER A 747 23.83 14.26 21.64
N TYR A 748 22.96 14.49 22.60
CA TYR A 748 21.70 15.22 22.46
C TYR A 748 21.78 16.49 23.30
N THR A 749 22.91 17.17 23.23
CA THR A 749 23.16 18.42 23.97
C THR A 749 23.29 19.58 23.00
N PHE A 750 22.67 20.68 23.35
CA PHE A 750 22.57 21.86 22.52
C PHE A 750 23.01 23.11 23.28
N ASP A 751 23.47 24.10 22.53
CA ASP A 751 23.64 25.47 22.96
C ASP A 751 22.57 26.33 22.30
N GLU A 752 21.70 26.96 23.11
CA GLU A 752 20.63 27.80 22.62
C GLU A 752 21.16 29.21 22.29
N TYR A 753 20.88 29.70 21.11
CA TYR A 753 21.29 31.01 20.68
C TYR A 753 20.59 32.12 21.47
N GLY A 754 21.35 33.11 21.91
CA GLY A 754 20.87 34.22 22.73
C GLY A 754 20.71 33.90 24.22
N ARG A 755 20.90 32.63 24.62
CA ARG A 755 20.91 32.21 26.03
C ARG A 755 22.26 31.61 26.42
N ASP A 756 22.72 30.59 25.73
CA ASP A 756 23.93 29.84 26.05
C ASP A 756 25.13 30.30 25.21
N VAL A 757 24.84 30.75 23.98
CA VAL A 757 25.87 31.13 22.98
C VAL A 757 25.32 32.19 22.02
N GLY A 758 26.19 33.11 21.62
CA GLY A 758 25.94 34.09 20.58
C GLY A 758 24.69 34.94 20.76
N THR A 759 24.14 35.38 19.63
CA THR A 759 22.88 36.18 19.61
C THR A 759 21.93 35.69 18.55
N ILE A 760 20.64 35.92 18.74
CA ILE A 760 19.58 35.69 17.74
C ILE A 760 18.67 36.92 17.68
N THR A 761 18.46 37.44 16.50
CA THR A 761 17.61 38.61 16.27
C THR A 761 16.53 38.29 15.26
N ARG A 762 15.27 38.59 15.59
CA ARG A 762 14.17 38.40 14.65
C ARG A 762 14.20 39.50 13.59
N THR A 763 14.02 39.09 12.34
CA THR A 763 13.89 39.97 11.17
C THR A 763 12.49 39.87 10.58
N ALA A 764 12.19 40.68 9.55
CA ALA A 764 10.90 40.61 8.87
C ALA A 764 10.68 39.25 8.14
N SER A 765 11.75 38.56 7.72
CA SER A 765 11.69 37.30 6.95
C SER A 765 12.18 36.08 7.73
N GLY A 766 12.49 36.21 9.03
CA GLY A 766 13.01 35.10 9.83
C GLY A 766 13.93 35.59 10.94
N TYR A 767 15.14 35.02 11.00
CA TYR A 767 16.09 35.28 12.07
C TYR A 767 17.51 35.47 11.54
N THR A 768 18.27 36.39 12.16
CA THR A 768 19.72 36.49 12.01
C THR A 768 20.37 35.96 13.27
N ILE A 769 21.29 35.03 13.11
CA ILE A 769 22.02 34.39 14.20
C ILE A 769 23.49 34.75 14.06
N ASP A 770 24.06 35.25 15.13
CA ASP A 770 25.49 35.43 15.31
C ASP A 770 25.94 34.37 16.34
N PRO A 771 26.70 33.33 15.94
CA PRO A 771 26.92 32.16 16.77
C PRO A 771 27.89 32.36 17.93
N ASP A 772 28.70 33.40 17.93
CA ASP A 772 29.68 33.73 18.97
C ASP A 772 29.58 35.18 19.51
N GLY A 773 28.64 35.96 19.02
CA GLY A 773 28.34 37.31 19.45
C GLY A 773 29.37 38.33 18.96
N THR A 774 30.44 38.52 19.71
CA THR A 774 31.52 39.46 19.35
C THR A 774 32.73 38.79 18.72
N GLY A 775 32.65 37.47 18.48
CA GLY A 775 33.71 36.66 17.95
C GLY A 775 33.86 36.75 16.42
N ALA A 776 34.67 35.83 15.86
CA ALA A 776 34.99 35.81 14.42
C ALA A 776 34.07 34.94 13.59
N ALA A 777 33.14 34.22 14.19
CA ALA A 777 32.21 33.34 13.44
C ALA A 777 31.23 34.15 12.60
N PRO A 778 31.04 33.80 11.31
CA PRO A 778 30.15 34.56 10.47
C PRO A 778 28.69 34.42 10.92
N SER A 779 27.98 35.51 10.99
CA SER A 779 26.53 35.49 11.18
C SER A 779 25.80 34.90 9.97
N PHE A 780 24.66 34.28 10.20
CA PHE A 780 23.84 33.68 9.15
C PHE A 780 22.35 33.91 9.37
N ALA A 781 21.58 33.85 8.27
CA ALA A 781 20.13 34.01 8.30
C ALA A 781 19.42 32.64 8.25
N ILE A 782 18.30 32.56 8.93
CA ILE A 782 17.30 31.48 8.83
C ILE A 782 15.96 32.12 8.45
N GLY A 783 15.30 31.62 7.40
CA GLY A 783 13.91 32.00 7.12
C GLY A 783 12.98 31.64 8.26
N ASP A 784 11.82 32.26 8.38
CA ASP A 784 10.81 31.87 9.37
C ASP A 784 10.32 30.44 9.04
N PRO A 785 10.62 29.42 9.86
CA PRO A 785 10.22 28.04 9.59
C PRO A 785 8.79 27.74 10.08
N ASN A 786 8.11 28.68 10.70
CA ASN A 786 6.74 28.50 11.15
C ASN A 786 5.82 28.23 9.95
N PHE A 787 4.83 27.37 10.16
CA PHE A 787 3.87 27.04 9.11
C PHE A 787 2.46 26.87 9.67
N ASN A 788 1.50 27.17 8.81
CA ASN A 788 0.10 26.79 8.93
C ASN A 788 -0.34 26.35 7.54
N ILE A 789 -0.39 25.03 7.34
CA ILE A 789 -0.80 24.37 6.12
C ILE A 789 -2.25 23.96 6.29
N ARG A 790 -3.07 24.34 5.33
CA ARG A 790 -4.50 24.02 5.30
C ARG A 790 -4.83 23.46 3.95
N SER A 791 -5.53 22.33 3.92
CA SER A 791 -6.03 21.76 2.68
C SER A 791 -7.41 21.15 2.84
N LEU A 792 -8.15 21.10 1.74
CA LEU A 792 -9.35 20.29 1.58
C LEU A 792 -9.21 19.54 0.26
N HIS A 793 -9.02 18.25 0.37
CA HIS A 793 -9.10 17.35 -0.76
C HIS A 793 -10.47 16.68 -0.75
N GLY A 794 -11.16 16.68 -1.87
CA GLY A 794 -12.44 16.00 -2.01
C GLY A 794 -12.63 15.48 -3.42
N ASP A 795 -13.33 14.37 -3.53
CA ASP A 795 -13.78 13.80 -4.79
C ASP A 795 -15.20 13.26 -4.71
N ALA A 796 -15.89 13.30 -5.84
CA ALA A 796 -17.14 12.66 -6.08
C ALA A 796 -17.04 11.81 -7.33
N VAL A 797 -17.26 10.51 -7.19
CA VAL A 797 -17.17 9.54 -8.28
C VAL A 797 -18.52 8.85 -8.46
N LEU A 798 -19.19 9.16 -9.56
CA LEU A 798 -20.33 8.38 -10.02
C LEU A 798 -19.80 7.32 -11.00
N ARG A 799 -19.96 6.04 -10.62
CA ARG A 799 -19.58 4.89 -11.44
C ARG A 799 -20.83 4.16 -11.88
N TRP A 800 -20.95 3.94 -13.17
CA TRP A 800 -22.01 3.14 -13.75
C TRP A 800 -21.44 2.04 -14.63
N GLU A 801 -21.65 0.79 -14.25
CA GLU A 801 -21.35 -0.37 -15.06
C GLU A 801 -22.59 -0.67 -15.93
N TYR A 802 -22.72 0.05 -17.06
CA TYR A 802 -23.88 -0.03 -17.93
C TYR A 802 -24.00 -1.36 -18.70
N ARG A 803 -22.94 -2.17 -18.66
CA ARG A 803 -22.86 -3.53 -19.19
C ARG A 803 -21.70 -4.24 -18.45
N PRO A 804 -21.75 -5.57 -18.21
CA PRO A 804 -20.66 -6.28 -17.55
C PRO A 804 -19.30 -5.96 -18.17
N GLY A 805 -18.37 -5.47 -17.34
CA GLY A 805 -17.04 -5.04 -17.74
C GLY A 805 -16.95 -3.68 -18.44
N SER A 806 -18.08 -3.01 -18.76
CA SER A 806 -18.11 -1.71 -19.44
C SER A 806 -18.60 -0.62 -18.49
N THR A 807 -17.83 0.44 -18.35
CA THR A 807 -18.06 1.44 -17.29
C THR A 807 -18.09 2.86 -17.83
N LEU A 808 -18.92 3.68 -17.19
CA LEU A 808 -18.94 5.13 -17.32
C LEU A 808 -18.60 5.73 -15.96
N PHE A 809 -17.64 6.65 -15.94
CA PHE A 809 -17.28 7.43 -14.78
C PHE A 809 -17.56 8.91 -14.99
N PHE A 810 -18.18 9.54 -14.00
CA PHE A 810 -18.17 11.00 -13.82
C PHE A 810 -17.39 11.26 -12.54
N VAL A 811 -16.30 12.02 -12.64
CA VAL A 811 -15.45 12.36 -11.51
C VAL A 811 -15.40 13.85 -11.35
N TRP A 812 -15.62 14.33 -10.13
CA TRP A 812 -15.33 15.69 -9.72
C TRP A 812 -14.34 15.65 -8.58
N GLN A 813 -13.18 16.27 -8.77
CA GLN A 813 -12.17 16.43 -7.73
C GLN A 813 -12.07 17.91 -7.38
N GLN A 814 -11.97 18.21 -6.11
CA GLN A 814 -11.75 19.56 -5.63
C GLN A 814 -10.56 19.56 -4.66
N GLN A 815 -9.64 20.49 -4.90
CA GLN A 815 -8.52 20.76 -4.02
C GLN A 815 -8.52 22.24 -3.64
N ARG A 816 -8.33 22.51 -2.34
CA ARG A 816 -8.14 23.84 -1.78
C ARG A 816 -6.92 23.80 -0.90
N ASP A 817 -5.96 24.66 -1.14
CA ASP A 817 -4.73 24.74 -0.38
C ASP A 817 -4.51 26.15 0.15
N GLY A 818 -3.90 26.24 1.32
CA GLY A 818 -3.52 27.48 1.94
C GLY A 818 -2.26 27.31 2.78
N PHE A 819 -1.40 28.32 2.76
CA PHE A 819 -0.20 28.39 3.57
C PHE A 819 -0.08 29.78 4.20
N GLU A 820 0.28 29.83 5.48
CA GLU A 820 0.68 31.04 6.18
C GLU A 820 1.87 30.73 7.08
N PRO A 821 2.83 31.67 7.25
CA PRO A 821 4.00 31.48 8.12
C PRO A 821 3.66 31.80 9.60
N ILE A 822 2.57 31.22 10.09
CA ILE A 822 2.11 31.35 11.49
C ILE A 822 2.03 29.96 12.11
N GLY A 823 2.60 29.79 13.30
CA GLY A 823 2.73 28.48 13.93
C GLY A 823 1.63 28.15 14.93
N ASP A 824 0.61 28.98 15.12
CA ASP A 824 -0.46 28.75 16.09
C ASP A 824 -1.70 28.12 15.43
N PHE A 825 -2.28 27.17 16.13
CA PHE A 825 -3.51 26.50 15.71
C PHE A 825 -4.74 27.25 16.19
N SER A 826 -5.69 27.49 15.29
CA SER A 826 -7.00 28.07 15.63
C SER A 826 -8.07 27.47 14.71
N LEU A 827 -8.88 26.55 15.23
CA LEU A 827 -9.86 25.83 14.43
C LEU A 827 -10.81 26.76 13.65
N ALA A 828 -11.33 27.80 14.28
CA ALA A 828 -12.29 28.72 13.63
C ALA A 828 -11.64 29.54 12.50
N ARG A 829 -10.43 30.07 12.72
CA ARG A 829 -9.65 30.80 11.70
C ARG A 829 -9.29 29.88 10.55
N ASP A 830 -8.71 28.72 10.86
CA ASP A 830 -8.08 27.83 9.90
C ASP A 830 -9.12 27.09 9.05
N ALA A 831 -10.20 26.57 9.67
CA ALA A 831 -11.31 25.98 8.94
C ALA A 831 -12.03 27.02 8.05
N GLY A 832 -12.27 28.24 8.59
CA GLY A 832 -12.84 29.33 7.78
C GLY A 832 -11.94 29.71 6.59
N ALA A 833 -10.63 29.63 6.73
CA ALA A 833 -9.67 29.92 5.66
C ALA A 833 -9.69 28.85 4.56
N ILE A 834 -9.84 27.57 4.89
CA ILE A 834 -10.00 26.48 3.91
C ILE A 834 -11.17 26.76 2.97
N PHE A 835 -12.33 27.11 3.51
CA PHE A 835 -13.53 27.35 2.69
C PHE A 835 -13.45 28.67 1.88
N ARG A 836 -12.65 29.64 2.30
CA ARG A 836 -12.38 30.86 1.52
C ARG A 836 -11.32 30.68 0.46
N ALA A 837 -10.45 29.66 0.57
CA ALA A 837 -9.42 29.38 -0.44
C ALA A 837 -10.07 29.08 -1.79
N GLN A 838 -9.50 29.61 -2.85
CA GLN A 838 -9.99 29.36 -4.21
C GLN A 838 -9.75 27.91 -4.60
N PRO A 839 -10.78 27.18 -5.06
CA PRO A 839 -10.62 25.76 -5.38
C PRO A 839 -9.99 25.55 -6.75
N THR A 840 -9.13 24.56 -6.85
CA THR A 840 -8.88 23.85 -8.10
C THR A 840 -9.92 22.75 -8.24
N ASN A 841 -10.66 22.76 -9.36
CA ASN A 841 -11.66 21.73 -9.68
C ASN A 841 -11.23 20.97 -10.93
N VAL A 842 -11.30 19.66 -10.87
CA VAL A 842 -11.10 18.76 -12.01
C VAL A 842 -12.39 18.01 -12.25
N PHE A 843 -12.92 18.10 -13.46
CA PHE A 843 -14.06 17.32 -13.91
C PHE A 843 -13.57 16.33 -14.96
N LEU A 844 -13.90 15.07 -14.83
CA LEU A 844 -13.53 14.02 -15.76
C LEU A 844 -14.74 13.17 -16.11
N VAL A 845 -14.88 12.88 -17.41
CA VAL A 845 -15.81 11.85 -17.91
C VAL A 845 -14.96 10.80 -18.62
N LYS A 846 -15.11 9.53 -18.23
CA LYS A 846 -14.42 8.40 -18.86
C LYS A 846 -15.43 7.33 -19.23
N VAL A 847 -15.36 6.86 -20.46
CA VAL A 847 -16.17 5.74 -20.98
C VAL A 847 -15.23 4.63 -21.39
N ALA A 848 -15.46 3.43 -20.88
CA ALA A 848 -14.75 2.23 -21.26
C ALA A 848 -15.75 1.18 -21.76
N TYR A 849 -15.41 0.47 -22.82
CA TYR A 849 -16.25 -0.56 -23.43
C TYR A 849 -15.51 -1.88 -23.48
N TRP A 850 -16.01 -2.88 -22.76
CA TRP A 850 -15.40 -4.20 -22.71
C TRP A 850 -15.88 -5.08 -23.87
N MET A 851 -14.92 -5.68 -24.57
CA MET A 851 -15.13 -6.67 -25.62
C MET A 851 -14.33 -7.92 -25.25
N GLY A 852 -15.02 -9.04 -25.07
CA GLY A 852 -14.38 -10.33 -24.74
C GLY A 852 -14.90 -11.45 -25.64
N ARG A 853 -14.00 -12.40 -25.98
CA ARG A 853 -14.32 -13.62 -26.74
C ARG A 853 -13.60 -14.82 -26.15
#